data_7f692c579a164ffd565d91c9a063dcab
#
_entry.id   7f692c579a164ffd565d91c9a063dcab
#
_cell.length_a   1.000
_cell.length_b   1.000
_cell.length_c   1.000
_cell.angle_alpha   90.00
_cell.angle_beta   90.00
_cell.angle_gamma   90.00
#
_symmetry.space_group_name_H-M   'P 1'
#
loop_
_entity.id
_entity.type
_entity.pdbx_description
1 polymer ?
#
loop_
_entity_poly.entity_id
_entity_poly.type
_entity_poly.pdbx_seq_one_letter_code
_entity_poly.pdbx_strand_id
1 'polypeptide(L)'
;MDQEGKMAEITLDEAKKEAASLRKQLNEWAEAYYSKDAPEVEDNVYDQSYNRLLELEKEFPEIVTPDSITQRVGGQIDSDFTKVEHPIPMLSMGDVFSKAELKDFDQRMQKLVGHPVEYNVELKIDGLSLSLEYENGKLVRASTRGNGYVGEDVTANAKYISDILQTLPEPLTTEVRGECYMSKEAFAKLNAEREEQGLAVFANPRNAAAGSLRQLDPKVTKKRQLSTFIYTWVNPPEEITSQHQAIQKMHDLGFHTNETGRKLKTLDEVFAFIDEYTAKRNSLTYGIDGIVLKIDDLGIEQELGNTVKVPRWEIAYKFPPEEQETVVRDIVWTVGRTGVVTPTAVMDPVQLAGTTVARASLHNPDYLNEKGIRIGDTVKLHKAGDIIPEISEVVMAKRPADSVAYQILTTCPSCGQKLVHLEDEVALRCINPSCPAQVEEGITHFASRPAMNIAGLGPKIVKQLIAKDLVHNVADLYHLTADDLAQLDHFKEKSINNLLTALNNSKQNSVELLITGLGIDHVGAKAARLIAQKFKNLAKIMSLDVQEIASIDTIGMTIAESMTTYFAQPEAQKVIDELRESGLNMDYLGADEPAEIEDNPFKDKTVVLTGKLEHYTRSEFTKKLQALGAKVTGSVSHKTDYVIYGKDAGSKYTKAQTLGVPLLTEEEAIAQIE
;
A
#
# COMPACT_ATOMS: atom_id res chain seq x y z
N MET A 1 42.71 -2.44 24.23
CA MET A 1 42.94 -3.00 22.91
C MET A 1 42.43 -4.42 22.99
N ASP A 2 41.20 -4.60 22.49
CA ASP A 2 40.65 -5.76 21.82
C ASP A 2 39.17 -5.42 21.55
N GLN A 3 38.96 -4.81 20.38
CA GLN A 3 37.63 -4.51 19.86
C GLN A 3 37.39 -5.48 18.70
N GLU A 4 36.84 -6.63 19.00
CA GLU A 4 36.00 -7.36 18.08
C GLU A 4 34.56 -7.22 18.59
N GLY A 5 33.78 -6.38 17.90
CA GLY A 5 32.36 -6.22 18.15
C GLY A 5 31.62 -7.52 17.76
N LYS A 6 31.48 -8.44 18.70
CA LYS A 6 30.47 -9.50 18.59
C LYS A 6 29.10 -8.84 18.71
N MET A 7 28.32 -8.85 17.62
CA MET A 7 26.88 -8.70 17.71
C MET A 7 26.38 -9.73 18.72
N ALA A 8 25.56 -9.31 19.69
CA ALA A 8 24.97 -10.20 20.66
C ALA A 8 24.18 -11.28 19.89
N GLU A 9 24.46 -12.54 20.13
CA GLU A 9 23.71 -13.68 19.57
C GLU A 9 22.27 -13.55 20.09
N ILE A 10 21.33 -13.23 19.19
CA ILE A 10 19.90 -13.18 19.48
C ILE A 10 19.41 -14.59 19.81
N THR A 11 18.59 -14.75 20.83
CA THR A 11 18.00 -16.04 21.19
C THR A 11 16.83 -16.38 20.27
N LEU A 12 16.49 -17.66 20.13
CA LEU A 12 15.34 -18.12 19.33
C LEU A 12 14.03 -17.46 19.77
N ASP A 13 13.81 -17.24 21.07
CA ASP A 13 12.58 -16.61 21.57
C ASP A 13 12.53 -15.11 21.27
N GLU A 14 13.67 -14.42 21.29
CA GLU A 14 13.77 -13.03 20.84
C GLU A 14 13.57 -12.94 19.32
N ALA A 15 14.20 -13.85 18.55
CA ALA A 15 14.01 -13.93 17.12
C ALA A 15 12.54 -14.16 16.72
N LYS A 16 11.81 -15.03 17.44
CA LYS A 16 10.36 -15.24 17.24
C LYS A 16 9.55 -13.97 17.46
N LYS A 17 9.83 -13.22 18.53
CA LYS A 17 9.13 -11.98 18.86
C LYS A 17 9.42 -10.90 17.82
N GLU A 18 10.70 -10.72 17.47
CA GLU A 18 11.12 -9.75 16.47
C GLU A 18 10.52 -10.07 15.10
N ALA A 19 10.59 -11.33 14.66
CA ALA A 19 10.00 -11.77 13.38
C ALA A 19 8.48 -11.59 13.34
N ALA A 20 7.76 -11.86 14.43
CA ALA A 20 6.32 -11.63 14.50
C ALA A 20 5.97 -10.14 14.37
N SER A 21 6.72 -9.27 15.03
CA SER A 21 6.55 -7.80 14.92
C SER A 21 6.85 -7.32 13.50
N LEU A 22 7.98 -7.74 12.92
CA LEU A 22 8.36 -7.38 11.56
C LEU A 22 7.35 -7.86 10.52
N ARG A 23 6.84 -9.09 10.63
CA ARG A 23 5.79 -9.58 9.73
C ARG A 23 4.54 -8.75 9.79
N LYS A 24 4.09 -8.37 10.99
CA LYS A 24 2.92 -7.51 11.16
C LYS A 24 3.13 -6.17 10.48
N GLN A 25 4.20 -5.48 10.78
CA GLN A 25 4.54 -4.18 10.19
C GLN A 25 4.68 -4.24 8.66
N LEU A 26 5.43 -5.21 8.15
CA LEU A 26 5.64 -5.37 6.72
C LEU A 26 4.34 -5.69 5.97
N ASN A 27 3.42 -6.44 6.59
CA ASN A 27 2.11 -6.70 5.99
C ASN A 27 1.23 -5.43 5.93
N GLU A 28 1.22 -4.62 6.99
CA GLU A 28 0.51 -3.35 7.04
C GLU A 28 1.05 -2.39 5.99
N TRP A 29 2.38 -2.26 5.89
CA TRP A 29 3.04 -1.41 4.90
C TRP A 29 2.86 -1.90 3.46
N ALA A 30 2.90 -3.21 3.23
CA ALA A 30 2.62 -3.79 1.91
C ALA A 30 1.17 -3.53 1.48
N GLU A 31 0.21 -3.61 2.39
CA GLU A 31 -1.19 -3.29 2.11
C GLU A 31 -1.36 -1.79 1.77
N ALA A 32 -0.72 -0.90 2.54
CA ALA A 32 -0.72 0.52 2.29
C ALA A 32 -0.09 0.86 0.92
N TYR A 33 1.03 0.22 0.60
CA TYR A 33 1.76 0.44 -0.64
C TYR A 33 1.06 -0.14 -1.87
N TYR A 34 0.68 -1.46 -1.83
CA TYR A 34 0.18 -2.16 -3.01
C TYR A 34 -1.33 -2.04 -3.21
N SER A 35 -2.11 -1.87 -2.14
CA SER A 35 -3.58 -1.86 -2.22
C SER A 35 -4.19 -0.47 -2.08
N LYS A 36 -3.57 0.42 -1.30
CA LYS A 36 -4.13 1.75 -1.02
C LYS A 36 -3.43 2.88 -1.77
N ASP A 37 -2.34 2.60 -2.52
CA ASP A 37 -1.48 3.60 -3.16
C ASP A 37 -1.06 4.74 -2.21
N ALA A 38 -0.95 4.44 -0.92
CA ALA A 38 -0.63 5.36 0.17
C ALA A 38 0.43 4.74 1.08
N PRO A 39 1.70 4.67 0.65
CA PRO A 39 2.78 4.10 1.44
C PRO A 39 2.92 4.84 2.77
N GLU A 40 2.98 4.08 3.87
CA GLU A 40 3.13 4.60 5.23
C GLU A 40 4.60 4.70 5.66
N VAL A 41 5.48 3.98 4.95
CA VAL A 41 6.92 3.97 5.19
C VAL A 41 7.68 3.99 3.87
N GLU A 42 8.97 4.25 3.97
CA GLU A 42 9.91 4.24 2.86
C GLU A 42 10.13 2.85 2.28
N ASP A 43 10.40 2.79 0.98
CA ASP A 43 10.91 1.58 0.34
C ASP A 43 12.15 1.07 1.09
N ASN A 44 13.05 1.96 1.48
CA ASN A 44 14.26 1.64 2.24
C ASN A 44 13.95 1.08 3.64
N VAL A 45 13.01 1.66 4.40
CA VAL A 45 12.60 1.16 5.72
C VAL A 45 11.88 -0.18 5.58
N TYR A 46 11.02 -0.28 4.56
CA TYR A 46 10.38 -1.54 4.21
C TYR A 46 11.45 -2.59 3.86
N ASP A 47 12.40 -2.25 2.97
CA ASP A 47 13.45 -3.15 2.51
C ASP A 47 14.40 -3.55 3.65
N GLN A 48 14.80 -2.63 4.53
CA GLN A 48 15.60 -2.94 5.73
C GLN A 48 14.87 -3.88 6.68
N SER A 49 13.61 -3.60 6.99
CA SER A 49 12.77 -4.44 7.84
C SER A 49 12.53 -5.82 7.19
N TYR A 50 12.35 -5.83 5.87
CA TYR A 50 12.21 -7.04 5.10
C TYR A 50 13.50 -7.88 5.10
N ASN A 51 14.66 -7.25 4.87
CA ASN A 51 15.95 -7.91 4.91
C ASN A 51 16.26 -8.43 6.33
N ARG A 52 15.92 -7.66 7.36
CA ARG A 52 16.05 -8.10 8.75
C ARG A 52 15.20 -9.34 9.05
N LEU A 53 13.96 -9.39 8.54
CA LEU A 53 13.12 -10.58 8.65
C LEU A 53 13.72 -11.77 7.90
N LEU A 54 14.28 -11.56 6.70
CA LEU A 54 14.97 -12.60 5.93
C LEU A 54 16.20 -13.15 6.68
N GLU A 55 16.98 -12.28 7.32
CA GLU A 55 18.15 -12.70 8.13
C GLU A 55 17.71 -13.58 9.30
N LEU A 56 16.68 -13.16 10.03
CA LEU A 56 16.11 -13.95 11.14
C LEU A 56 15.57 -15.30 10.67
N GLU A 57 14.84 -15.32 9.55
CA GLU A 57 14.30 -16.56 8.98
C GLU A 57 15.39 -17.49 8.41
N LYS A 58 16.52 -16.94 7.99
CA LYS A 58 17.69 -17.71 7.54
C LYS A 58 18.48 -18.29 8.72
N GLU A 59 18.64 -17.53 9.80
CA GLU A 59 19.35 -17.95 11.01
C GLU A 59 18.51 -18.96 11.81
N PHE A 60 17.19 -18.78 11.85
CA PHE A 60 16.23 -19.64 12.56
C PHE A 60 15.14 -20.17 11.62
N PRO A 61 15.41 -21.20 10.80
CA PRO A 61 14.43 -21.72 9.83
C PRO A 61 13.09 -22.16 10.42
N GLU A 62 13.04 -22.50 11.70
CA GLU A 62 11.83 -22.90 12.42
C GLU A 62 10.84 -21.74 12.68
N ILE A 63 11.26 -20.48 12.49
CA ILE A 63 10.36 -19.34 12.62
C ILE A 63 9.65 -19.00 11.31
N VAL A 64 10.02 -19.58 10.17
CA VAL A 64 9.38 -19.35 8.87
C VAL A 64 7.95 -19.86 8.92
N THR A 65 7.00 -19.00 8.57
CA THR A 65 5.57 -19.35 8.47
C THR A 65 5.09 -19.21 7.02
N PRO A 66 4.14 -20.04 6.56
CA PRO A 66 3.64 -20.00 5.18
C PRO A 66 2.99 -18.65 4.78
N ASP A 67 2.56 -17.89 5.77
CA ASP A 67 1.95 -16.56 5.62
C ASP A 67 2.95 -15.41 5.74
N SER A 68 4.24 -15.71 5.97
CA SER A 68 5.27 -14.68 6.01
C SER A 68 5.32 -13.90 4.69
N ILE A 69 5.48 -12.59 4.79
CA ILE A 69 5.62 -11.72 3.61
C ILE A 69 6.88 -12.05 2.79
N THR A 70 7.84 -12.75 3.38
CA THR A 70 9.02 -13.28 2.69
C THR A 70 8.68 -14.46 1.78
N GLN A 71 7.52 -15.12 1.99
CA GLN A 71 7.05 -16.29 1.25
C GLN A 71 5.95 -15.94 0.23
N ARG A 72 5.59 -14.67 0.04
CA ARG A 72 4.55 -14.23 -0.90
C ARG A 72 4.91 -12.92 -1.61
N VAL A 73 4.29 -12.64 -2.76
CA VAL A 73 4.46 -11.41 -3.55
C VAL A 73 3.24 -10.51 -3.36
N GLY A 74 3.45 -9.22 -3.11
CA GLY A 74 2.44 -8.16 -3.17
C GLY A 74 1.37 -8.16 -2.07
N GLY A 75 0.50 -7.12 -2.08
CA GLY A 75 -0.62 -6.91 -1.15
C GLY A 75 -1.90 -7.65 -1.54
N GLN A 76 -2.91 -7.59 -0.68
CA GLN A 76 -4.26 -8.07 -1.01
C GLN A 76 -4.91 -7.15 -2.04
N ILE A 77 -5.59 -7.74 -3.04
CA ILE A 77 -6.31 -7.00 -4.08
C ILE A 77 -7.76 -6.86 -3.61
N ASP A 78 -8.12 -5.64 -3.22
CA ASP A 78 -9.51 -5.28 -2.87
C ASP A 78 -9.90 -4.06 -3.73
N SER A 79 -10.46 -4.33 -4.93
CA SER A 79 -10.85 -3.29 -5.87
C SER A 79 -12.10 -3.68 -6.68
N ASP A 80 -12.77 -2.67 -7.24
CA ASP A 80 -13.94 -2.82 -8.12
C ASP A 80 -13.59 -3.35 -9.53
N PHE A 81 -12.29 -3.57 -9.81
CA PHE A 81 -11.84 -4.11 -11.09
C PHE A 81 -11.94 -5.63 -11.15
N THR A 82 -12.23 -6.15 -12.34
CA THR A 82 -12.21 -7.59 -12.60
C THR A 82 -10.82 -8.15 -12.33
N LYS A 83 -10.74 -9.23 -11.58
CA LYS A 83 -9.47 -9.91 -11.27
C LYS A 83 -9.02 -10.78 -12.43
N VAL A 84 -7.71 -10.73 -12.71
CA VAL A 84 -7.04 -11.48 -13.79
C VAL A 84 -5.94 -12.34 -13.19
N GLU A 85 -5.98 -13.65 -13.40
CA GLU A 85 -4.87 -14.54 -13.04
C GLU A 85 -3.75 -14.43 -14.06
N HIS A 86 -2.49 -14.34 -13.60
CA HIS A 86 -1.30 -14.40 -14.43
C HIS A 86 -0.86 -15.84 -14.60
N PRO A 87 -0.92 -16.43 -15.82
CA PRO A 87 -0.46 -17.81 -16.09
C PRO A 87 1.01 -18.00 -15.72
N ILE A 88 1.83 -16.98 -15.99
CA ILE A 88 3.23 -16.87 -15.56
C ILE A 88 3.26 -15.73 -14.54
N PRO A 89 3.69 -16.00 -13.29
CA PRO A 89 3.70 -14.97 -12.25
C PRO A 89 4.51 -13.74 -12.62
N MET A 90 4.04 -12.55 -12.19
CA MET A 90 4.77 -11.29 -12.25
C MET A 90 5.54 -11.11 -10.94
N LEU A 91 6.72 -11.72 -10.85
CA LEU A 91 7.53 -11.72 -9.65
C LEU A 91 8.10 -10.33 -9.32
N SER A 92 8.51 -10.14 -8.07
CA SER A 92 9.33 -8.99 -7.68
C SER A 92 10.78 -9.20 -8.11
N MET A 93 11.60 -8.16 -8.05
CA MET A 93 13.06 -8.25 -8.24
C MET A 93 13.75 -8.31 -6.87
N GLY A 94 14.95 -8.90 -6.81
CA GLY A 94 15.85 -8.72 -5.69
C GLY A 94 16.52 -7.34 -5.78
N ASP A 95 16.78 -6.70 -4.65
CA ASP A 95 17.40 -5.38 -4.60
C ASP A 95 18.81 -5.44 -4.00
N VAL A 96 19.70 -4.58 -4.50
CA VAL A 96 21.01 -4.29 -3.93
C VAL A 96 21.25 -2.78 -3.91
N PHE A 97 21.98 -2.30 -2.90
CA PHE A 97 22.15 -0.87 -2.63
C PHE A 97 23.61 -0.41 -2.77
N SER A 98 24.51 -1.33 -3.02
CA SER A 98 25.94 -1.04 -3.15
C SER A 98 26.59 -1.81 -4.29
N LYS A 99 27.68 -1.24 -4.83
CA LYS A 99 28.52 -1.92 -5.81
C LYS A 99 29.14 -3.22 -5.26
N ALA A 100 29.36 -3.30 -3.95
CA ALA A 100 29.86 -4.50 -3.30
C ALA A 100 28.84 -5.65 -3.36
N GLU A 101 27.59 -5.38 -2.98
CA GLU A 101 26.51 -6.38 -3.07
C GLU A 101 26.24 -6.81 -4.52
N LEU A 102 26.36 -5.88 -5.48
CA LEU A 102 26.24 -6.23 -6.91
C LEU A 102 27.38 -7.13 -7.37
N LYS A 103 28.60 -6.92 -6.85
CA LYS A 103 29.73 -7.82 -7.08
C LYS A 103 29.50 -9.21 -6.50
N ASP A 104 28.90 -9.30 -5.32
CA ASP A 104 28.55 -10.58 -4.71
C ASP A 104 27.46 -11.32 -5.51
N PHE A 105 26.50 -10.57 -6.08
CA PHE A 105 25.53 -11.13 -7.01
C PHE A 105 26.21 -11.72 -8.25
N ASP A 106 27.09 -10.97 -8.91
CA ASP A 106 27.82 -11.41 -10.10
C ASP A 106 28.66 -12.66 -9.81
N GLN A 107 29.41 -12.69 -8.71
CA GLN A 107 30.19 -13.86 -8.30
C GLN A 107 29.32 -15.10 -8.06
N ARG A 108 28.15 -14.91 -7.45
CA ARG A 108 27.18 -15.98 -7.26
C ARG A 108 26.66 -16.52 -8.59
N MET A 109 26.33 -15.63 -9.55
CA MET A 109 25.88 -16.04 -10.89
C MET A 109 26.98 -16.82 -11.63
N GLN A 110 28.19 -16.30 -11.66
CA GLN A 110 29.33 -16.99 -12.29
C GLN A 110 29.61 -18.38 -11.68
N LYS A 111 29.45 -18.50 -10.35
CA LYS A 111 29.60 -19.79 -9.65
C LYS A 111 28.50 -20.78 -10.02
N LEU A 112 27.26 -20.33 -10.16
CA LEU A 112 26.12 -21.18 -10.53
C LEU A 112 26.20 -21.64 -11.99
N VAL A 113 26.58 -20.73 -12.89
CA VAL A 113 26.67 -20.99 -14.35
C VAL A 113 28.00 -21.68 -14.72
N GLY A 114 29.06 -21.49 -13.94
CA GLY A 114 30.38 -22.07 -14.19
C GLY A 114 31.27 -21.27 -15.15
N HIS A 115 30.84 -20.13 -15.64
CA HIS A 115 31.59 -19.22 -16.50
C HIS A 115 31.13 -17.77 -16.32
N PRO A 116 31.87 -16.76 -16.83
CA PRO A 116 31.41 -15.37 -16.84
C PRO A 116 30.09 -15.21 -17.60
N VAL A 117 29.21 -14.35 -17.11
CA VAL A 117 27.90 -14.05 -17.72
C VAL A 117 27.88 -12.63 -18.28
N GLU A 118 27.09 -12.43 -19.31
CA GLU A 118 26.81 -11.10 -19.87
C GLU A 118 25.44 -10.63 -19.37
N TYR A 119 25.28 -9.33 -19.20
CA TYR A 119 24.07 -8.75 -18.67
C TYR A 119 23.39 -7.85 -19.72
N ASN A 120 22.07 -7.96 -19.86
CA ASN A 120 21.25 -6.87 -20.37
C ASN A 120 20.97 -5.92 -19.21
N VAL A 121 21.40 -4.67 -19.35
CA VAL A 121 21.30 -3.64 -18.30
C VAL A 121 20.38 -2.54 -18.78
N GLU A 122 19.36 -2.23 -18.00
CA GLU A 122 18.32 -1.26 -18.33
C GLU A 122 17.99 -0.35 -17.18
N LEU A 123 17.34 0.78 -17.46
CA LEU A 123 16.91 1.72 -16.43
C LEU A 123 15.71 1.13 -15.68
N LYS A 124 15.73 1.20 -14.35
CA LYS A 124 14.60 0.86 -13.51
C LYS A 124 13.63 2.03 -13.49
N ILE A 125 12.60 1.93 -14.32
CA ILE A 125 11.58 2.97 -14.46
C ILE A 125 10.71 2.99 -13.21
N ASP A 126 10.43 4.19 -12.70
CA ASP A 126 9.57 4.40 -11.55
C ASP A 126 8.11 4.58 -12.00
N GLY A 127 7.36 3.48 -11.96
CA GLY A 127 5.98 3.41 -12.42
C GLY A 127 5.22 2.25 -11.78
N LEU A 128 4.28 1.68 -12.51
CA LEU A 128 3.60 0.44 -12.12
C LEU A 128 3.67 -0.58 -13.25
N SER A 129 3.91 -1.83 -12.88
CA SER A 129 4.07 -2.92 -13.84
C SER A 129 2.74 -3.26 -14.51
N LEU A 130 2.80 -3.45 -15.81
CA LEU A 130 1.67 -3.73 -16.69
C LEU A 130 1.98 -4.94 -17.57
N SER A 131 1.05 -5.89 -17.66
CA SER A 131 1.04 -6.98 -18.62
C SER A 131 0.08 -6.65 -19.77
N LEU A 132 0.51 -6.89 -21.00
CA LEU A 132 -0.26 -6.71 -22.23
C LEU A 132 -0.32 -8.05 -22.98
N GLU A 133 -1.51 -8.57 -23.18
CA GLU A 133 -1.75 -9.82 -23.87
C GLU A 133 -2.36 -9.55 -25.25
N TYR A 134 -1.78 -10.20 -26.26
CA TYR A 134 -2.20 -10.11 -27.66
C TYR A 134 -2.62 -11.48 -28.17
N GLU A 135 -3.73 -11.53 -28.90
CA GLU A 135 -4.17 -12.69 -29.65
C GLU A 135 -4.30 -12.32 -31.14
N ASN A 136 -3.62 -13.08 -32.01
CA ASN A 136 -3.58 -12.80 -33.46
C ASN A 136 -3.24 -11.30 -33.74
N GLY A 137 -2.29 -10.78 -33.02
CA GLY A 137 -1.83 -9.39 -33.12
C GLY A 137 -2.76 -8.33 -32.54
N LYS A 138 -3.88 -8.69 -31.93
CA LYS A 138 -4.81 -7.72 -31.31
C LYS A 138 -4.68 -7.72 -29.80
N LEU A 139 -4.64 -6.54 -29.19
CA LEU A 139 -4.66 -6.38 -27.75
C LEU A 139 -6.00 -6.88 -27.18
N VAL A 140 -5.96 -7.98 -26.46
CA VAL A 140 -7.14 -8.59 -25.81
C VAL A 140 -7.23 -8.25 -24.34
N ARG A 141 -6.10 -8.09 -23.64
CA ARG A 141 -6.09 -7.80 -22.22
C ARG A 141 -4.88 -6.97 -21.80
N ALA A 142 -5.11 -6.06 -20.86
CA ALA A 142 -4.06 -5.38 -20.11
C ALA A 142 -4.37 -5.55 -18.62
N SER A 143 -3.37 -5.95 -17.82
CA SER A 143 -3.57 -6.19 -16.39
C SER A 143 -2.42 -5.65 -15.55
N THR A 144 -2.74 -5.18 -14.34
CA THR A 144 -1.74 -4.78 -13.34
C THR A 144 -1.07 -6.01 -12.73
N ARG A 145 0.10 -5.83 -12.12
CA ARG A 145 0.80 -6.92 -11.42
C ARG A 145 -0.03 -7.52 -10.27
N GLY A 146 -0.75 -6.67 -9.52
CA GLY A 146 -1.46 -7.09 -8.32
C GLY A 146 -0.52 -7.73 -7.31
N ASN A 147 -0.88 -8.93 -6.81
CA ASN A 147 -0.05 -9.72 -5.91
C ASN A 147 0.96 -10.63 -6.64
N GLY A 148 1.18 -10.42 -7.92
CA GLY A 148 2.06 -11.22 -8.77
C GLY A 148 1.41 -12.44 -9.39
N TYR A 149 0.35 -12.98 -8.83
CA TYR A 149 -0.42 -14.13 -9.35
C TYR A 149 -1.79 -13.69 -9.88
N VAL A 150 -2.36 -12.67 -9.28
CA VAL A 150 -3.65 -12.09 -9.66
C VAL A 150 -3.49 -10.58 -9.74
N GLY A 151 -3.86 -9.99 -10.86
CA GLY A 151 -3.89 -8.56 -11.11
C GLY A 151 -5.31 -8.04 -11.34
N GLU A 152 -5.41 -6.80 -11.77
CA GLU A 152 -6.66 -6.10 -12.10
C GLU A 152 -6.73 -5.90 -13.62
N ASP A 153 -7.89 -6.17 -14.21
CA ASP A 153 -8.13 -5.87 -15.63
C ASP A 153 -8.26 -4.36 -15.84
N VAL A 154 -7.28 -3.78 -16.48
CA VAL A 154 -7.23 -2.35 -16.85
C VAL A 154 -7.29 -2.13 -18.35
N THR A 155 -7.76 -3.12 -19.11
CA THR A 155 -7.80 -3.10 -20.58
C THR A 155 -8.50 -1.86 -21.13
N ALA A 156 -9.63 -1.47 -20.53
CA ALA A 156 -10.38 -0.29 -20.95
C ALA A 156 -9.56 1.01 -20.79
N ASN A 157 -8.76 1.09 -19.74
CA ASN A 157 -7.89 2.24 -19.43
C ASN A 157 -6.64 2.22 -20.32
N ALA A 158 -5.99 1.07 -20.46
CA ALA A 158 -4.79 0.88 -21.27
C ALA A 158 -4.98 1.27 -22.75
N LYS A 159 -6.17 1.06 -23.30
CA LYS A 159 -6.53 1.50 -24.65
C LYS A 159 -6.43 2.99 -24.90
N TYR A 160 -6.41 3.81 -23.86
CA TYR A 160 -6.24 5.26 -23.94
C TYR A 160 -4.79 5.73 -23.76
N ILE A 161 -3.85 4.83 -23.51
CA ILE A 161 -2.42 5.12 -23.47
C ILE A 161 -1.89 5.06 -24.91
N SER A 162 -1.35 6.17 -25.41
CA SER A 162 -1.07 6.38 -26.82
C SER A 162 0.03 5.47 -27.40
N ASP A 163 0.96 5.00 -26.56
CA ASP A 163 2.08 4.14 -26.95
C ASP A 163 1.78 2.63 -26.75
N ILE A 164 0.58 2.28 -26.29
CA ILE A 164 0.13 0.89 -26.27
C ILE A 164 -0.48 0.54 -27.64
N LEU A 165 0.15 -0.40 -28.32
CA LEU A 165 -0.33 -0.89 -29.61
C LEU A 165 -1.64 -1.66 -29.44
N GLN A 166 -2.70 -1.22 -30.16
CA GLN A 166 -3.98 -1.93 -30.18
C GLN A 166 -3.92 -3.12 -31.17
N THR A 167 -3.02 -3.05 -32.14
CA THR A 167 -2.79 -4.10 -33.14
C THR A 167 -1.30 -4.13 -33.48
N LEU A 168 -0.71 -5.30 -33.41
CA LEU A 168 0.68 -5.54 -33.83
C LEU A 168 0.77 -5.63 -35.37
N PRO A 169 1.94 -5.33 -35.94
CA PRO A 169 2.17 -5.49 -37.39
C PRO A 169 2.13 -6.95 -37.85
N GLU A 170 2.36 -7.88 -36.94
CA GLU A 170 2.34 -9.34 -37.17
C GLU A 170 1.22 -10.00 -36.36
N PRO A 171 0.56 -11.08 -36.83
CA PRO A 171 -0.53 -11.75 -36.11
C PRO A 171 0.00 -12.66 -34.99
N LEU A 172 0.73 -12.08 -34.05
CA LEU A 172 1.32 -12.77 -32.90
C LEU A 172 0.30 -12.98 -31.80
N THR A 173 0.33 -14.17 -31.16
CA THR A 173 -0.32 -14.44 -29.89
C THR A 173 0.77 -14.47 -28.84
N THR A 174 0.81 -13.46 -27.95
CA THR A 174 1.92 -13.25 -27.04
C THR A 174 1.56 -12.35 -25.86
N GLU A 175 2.38 -12.41 -24.81
CA GLU A 175 2.35 -11.51 -23.66
C GLU A 175 3.66 -10.72 -23.60
N VAL A 176 3.55 -9.41 -23.41
CA VAL A 176 4.69 -8.54 -23.12
C VAL A 176 4.42 -7.78 -21.83
N ARG A 177 5.48 -7.45 -21.10
CA ARG A 177 5.39 -6.72 -19.82
C ARG A 177 6.22 -5.46 -19.87
N GLY A 178 5.74 -4.45 -19.19
CA GLY A 178 6.38 -3.15 -19.13
C GLY A 178 6.01 -2.39 -17.89
N GLU A 179 6.54 -1.17 -17.81
CA GLU A 179 6.20 -0.21 -16.76
C GLU A 179 5.34 0.90 -17.34
N CYS A 180 4.17 1.12 -16.73
CA CYS A 180 3.33 2.28 -17.00
C CYS A 180 3.77 3.42 -16.08
N TYR A 181 4.09 4.58 -16.65
CA TYR A 181 4.62 5.72 -15.91
C TYR A 181 3.97 7.04 -16.32
N MET A 182 4.18 8.06 -15.51
CA MET A 182 3.82 9.44 -15.83
C MET A 182 5.09 10.27 -15.99
N SER A 183 5.21 11.02 -17.09
CA SER A 183 6.35 11.92 -17.27
C SER A 183 6.34 13.04 -16.23
N LYS A 184 7.54 13.61 -15.94
CA LYS A 184 7.68 14.75 -15.01
C LYS A 184 6.83 15.96 -15.43
N GLU A 185 6.73 16.20 -16.73
CA GLU A 185 5.91 17.27 -17.30
C GLU A 185 4.40 17.02 -17.08
N ALA A 186 3.91 15.81 -17.41
CA ALA A 186 2.52 15.45 -17.21
C ALA A 186 2.13 15.48 -15.71
N PHE A 187 3.03 15.05 -14.83
CA PHE A 187 2.85 15.11 -13.39
C PHE A 187 2.74 16.55 -12.86
N ALA A 188 3.65 17.44 -13.28
CA ALA A 188 3.61 18.85 -12.89
C ALA A 188 2.30 19.52 -13.34
N LYS A 189 1.88 19.29 -14.59
CA LYS A 189 0.63 19.79 -15.13
C LYS A 189 -0.58 19.26 -14.35
N LEU A 190 -0.62 17.97 -14.09
CA LEU A 190 -1.69 17.33 -13.33
C LEU A 190 -1.83 17.92 -11.92
N ASN A 191 -0.72 18.12 -11.21
CA ASN A 191 -0.75 18.68 -9.87
C ASN A 191 -1.17 20.16 -9.87
N ALA A 192 -0.74 20.95 -10.85
CA ALA A 192 -1.20 22.34 -11.00
C ALA A 192 -2.73 22.40 -11.21
N GLU A 193 -3.28 21.56 -12.10
CA GLU A 193 -4.73 21.48 -12.32
C GLU A 193 -5.50 21.05 -11.05
N ARG A 194 -4.94 20.14 -10.26
CA ARG A 194 -5.55 19.69 -8.99
C ARG A 194 -5.54 20.78 -7.92
N GLU A 195 -4.45 21.53 -7.84
CA GLU A 195 -4.30 22.65 -6.92
C GLU A 195 -5.29 23.78 -7.26
N GLU A 196 -5.46 24.14 -8.55
CA GLU A 196 -6.47 25.08 -8.99
C GLU A 196 -7.90 24.65 -8.63
N GLN A 197 -8.17 23.33 -8.63
CA GLN A 197 -9.46 22.76 -8.25
C GLN A 197 -9.62 22.55 -6.74
N GLY A 198 -8.61 22.87 -5.92
CA GLY A 198 -8.61 22.64 -4.47
C GLY A 198 -8.56 21.16 -4.08
N LEU A 199 -8.09 20.29 -4.99
CA LEU A 199 -7.95 18.87 -4.75
C LEU A 199 -6.54 18.56 -4.20
N ALA A 200 -6.42 17.50 -3.40
CA ALA A 200 -5.11 17.03 -2.93
C ALA A 200 -4.21 16.68 -4.13
N VAL A 201 -2.96 17.14 -4.13
CA VAL A 201 -1.95 16.83 -5.14
C VAL A 201 -1.40 15.42 -4.94
N PHE A 202 -0.90 14.81 -6.03
CA PHE A 202 -0.19 13.53 -5.91
C PHE A 202 1.22 13.76 -5.38
N ALA A 203 1.69 12.82 -4.56
CA ALA A 203 3.00 12.92 -3.90
C ALA A 203 4.18 12.72 -4.88
N ASN A 204 4.05 11.78 -5.83
CA ASN A 204 5.06 11.47 -6.81
C ASN A 204 4.44 10.99 -8.15
N PRO A 205 5.24 10.94 -9.25
CA PRO A 205 4.77 10.49 -10.56
C PRO A 205 4.26 9.04 -10.57
N ARG A 206 4.85 8.14 -9.78
CA ARG A 206 4.45 6.73 -9.68
C ARG A 206 3.03 6.60 -9.13
N ASN A 207 2.72 7.25 -8.00
CA ASN A 207 1.38 7.24 -7.41
C ASN A 207 0.36 7.92 -8.33
N ALA A 208 0.77 8.98 -9.03
CA ALA A 208 -0.06 9.63 -10.03
C ALA A 208 -0.36 8.70 -11.22
N ALA A 209 0.61 7.90 -11.68
CA ALA A 209 0.42 6.93 -12.74
C ALA A 209 -0.51 5.79 -12.27
N ALA A 210 -0.27 5.20 -11.11
CA ALA A 210 -1.08 4.13 -10.54
C ALA A 210 -2.54 4.57 -10.34
N GLY A 211 -2.76 5.70 -9.67
CA GLY A 211 -4.10 6.27 -9.47
C GLY A 211 -4.78 6.71 -10.76
N SER A 212 -4.03 6.99 -11.84
CA SER A 212 -4.58 7.35 -13.14
C SER A 212 -4.95 6.14 -14.00
N LEU A 213 -4.18 5.06 -13.94
CA LEU A 213 -4.47 3.82 -14.64
C LEU A 213 -5.67 3.08 -14.03
N ARG A 214 -5.83 3.15 -12.72
CA ARG A 214 -6.90 2.49 -11.94
C ARG A 214 -8.14 3.39 -11.75
N GLN A 215 -8.50 4.18 -12.75
CA GLN A 215 -9.74 4.97 -12.75
C GLN A 215 -10.91 4.14 -13.30
N LEU A 216 -12.06 4.19 -12.62
CA LEU A 216 -13.28 3.51 -13.08
C LEU A 216 -13.81 4.09 -14.41
N ASP A 217 -13.60 5.39 -14.65
CA ASP A 217 -13.88 6.03 -15.95
C ASP A 217 -12.59 6.12 -16.78
N PRO A 218 -12.43 5.31 -17.85
CA PRO A 218 -11.24 5.34 -18.71
C PRO A 218 -10.97 6.69 -19.39
N LYS A 219 -11.97 7.57 -19.49
CA LYS A 219 -11.79 8.93 -20.03
C LYS A 219 -10.89 9.80 -19.13
N VAL A 220 -10.86 9.48 -17.84
CA VAL A 220 -9.94 10.16 -16.90
C VAL A 220 -8.50 9.76 -17.23
N THR A 221 -8.23 8.46 -17.45
CA THR A 221 -6.91 7.95 -17.85
C THR A 221 -6.41 8.65 -19.12
N LYS A 222 -7.28 8.84 -20.11
CA LYS A 222 -6.93 9.57 -21.36
C LYS A 222 -6.34 10.96 -21.11
N LYS A 223 -6.89 11.69 -20.13
CA LYS A 223 -6.46 13.07 -19.81
C LYS A 223 -5.12 13.11 -19.06
N ARG A 224 -4.70 11.98 -18.47
CA ARG A 224 -3.53 11.88 -17.59
C ARG A 224 -2.20 11.69 -18.30
N GLN A 225 -2.21 11.48 -19.63
CA GLN A 225 -1.01 11.37 -20.48
C GLN A 225 0.01 10.33 -19.94
N LEU A 226 -0.49 9.12 -19.63
CA LEU A 226 0.38 8.01 -19.26
C LEU A 226 1.16 7.52 -20.46
N SER A 227 2.33 6.92 -20.19
CA SER A 227 3.20 6.27 -21.16
C SER A 227 3.69 4.93 -20.63
N THR A 228 4.26 4.10 -21.48
CA THR A 228 4.78 2.78 -21.09
C THR A 228 6.20 2.57 -21.62
N PHE A 229 7.01 1.77 -20.91
CA PHE A 229 8.21 1.14 -21.49
C PHE A 229 8.08 -0.36 -21.36
N ILE A 230 8.10 -1.06 -22.49
CA ILE A 230 8.05 -2.53 -22.54
C ILE A 230 9.47 -3.07 -22.38
N TYR A 231 9.66 -3.99 -21.42
CA TYR A 231 10.99 -4.49 -21.03
C TYR A 231 11.08 -6.03 -20.93
N THR A 232 9.97 -6.75 -21.09
CA THR A 232 9.99 -8.22 -21.05
C THR A 232 9.05 -8.79 -22.10
N TRP A 233 9.55 -9.74 -22.88
CA TRP A 233 8.76 -10.61 -23.73
C TRP A 233 8.55 -11.95 -23.02
N VAL A 234 7.33 -12.25 -22.63
CA VAL A 234 6.99 -13.49 -21.95
C VAL A 234 6.91 -14.61 -22.98
N ASN A 235 7.71 -15.65 -22.84
CA ASN A 235 7.82 -16.75 -23.82
C ASN A 235 8.08 -16.25 -25.24
N PRO A 236 9.24 -15.63 -25.51
CA PRO A 236 9.61 -15.21 -26.85
C PRO A 236 9.75 -16.42 -27.75
N PRO A 237 9.67 -16.24 -29.09
CA PRO A 237 9.96 -17.29 -30.06
C PRO A 237 11.35 -17.95 -29.87
N GLU A 238 11.49 -19.25 -30.18
CA GLU A 238 12.72 -20.02 -29.90
C GLU A 238 13.98 -19.45 -30.56
N GLU A 239 13.84 -18.71 -31.66
CA GLU A 239 14.96 -18.05 -32.34
C GLU A 239 15.53 -16.86 -31.55
N ILE A 240 14.80 -16.34 -30.56
CA ILE A 240 15.26 -15.29 -29.66
C ILE A 240 15.89 -15.94 -28.43
N THR A 241 17.22 -15.79 -28.32
CA THR A 241 18.00 -16.46 -27.27
C THR A 241 18.59 -15.50 -26.25
N SER A 242 18.39 -14.18 -26.41
CA SER A 242 18.89 -13.19 -25.47
C SER A 242 17.87 -12.11 -25.14
N GLN A 243 17.97 -11.55 -23.93
CA GLN A 243 17.14 -10.42 -23.48
C GLN A 243 17.31 -9.21 -24.39
N HIS A 244 18.55 -8.86 -24.72
CA HIS A 244 18.84 -7.74 -25.60
C HIS A 244 18.20 -7.90 -26.98
N GLN A 245 18.25 -9.12 -27.54
CA GLN A 245 17.61 -9.44 -28.81
C GLN A 245 16.07 -9.37 -28.71
N ALA A 246 15.49 -9.81 -27.58
CA ALA A 246 14.06 -9.70 -27.33
C ALA A 246 13.60 -8.23 -27.29
N ILE A 247 14.34 -7.35 -26.62
CA ILE A 247 14.05 -5.91 -26.57
C ILE A 247 14.13 -5.29 -27.96
N GLN A 248 15.17 -5.60 -28.75
CA GLN A 248 15.29 -5.09 -30.12
C GLN A 248 14.13 -5.55 -31.01
N LYS A 249 13.76 -6.83 -30.94
CA LYS A 249 12.64 -7.34 -31.74
C LYS A 249 11.29 -6.74 -31.30
N MET A 250 11.07 -6.52 -30.01
CA MET A 250 9.89 -5.78 -29.51
C MET A 250 9.86 -4.35 -30.05
N HIS A 251 11.01 -3.67 -30.09
CA HIS A 251 11.11 -2.33 -30.70
C HIS A 251 10.73 -2.38 -32.20
N ASP A 252 11.26 -3.34 -32.96
CA ASP A 252 10.96 -3.53 -34.40
C ASP A 252 9.46 -3.82 -34.65
N LEU A 253 8.77 -4.48 -33.70
CA LEU A 253 7.34 -4.70 -33.72
C LEU A 253 6.53 -3.44 -33.36
N GLY A 254 7.22 -2.33 -33.00
CA GLY A 254 6.61 -1.05 -32.68
C GLY A 254 6.28 -0.84 -31.21
N PHE A 255 6.66 -1.75 -30.32
CA PHE A 255 6.51 -1.49 -28.88
C PHE A 255 7.42 -0.35 -28.43
N HIS A 256 6.92 0.47 -27.52
CA HIS A 256 7.71 1.54 -26.89
C HIS A 256 8.66 0.92 -25.86
N THR A 257 9.91 0.71 -26.27
CA THR A 257 10.99 0.18 -25.43
C THR A 257 11.94 1.30 -25.00
N ASN A 258 12.69 1.10 -23.92
CA ASN A 258 13.70 2.06 -23.50
C ASN A 258 15.01 1.79 -24.25
N GLU A 259 15.38 2.69 -25.15
CA GLU A 259 16.58 2.57 -26.02
C GLU A 259 17.90 2.76 -25.27
N THR A 260 17.87 3.14 -23.97
CA THR A 260 19.09 3.33 -23.18
C THR A 260 19.71 2.01 -22.71
N GLY A 261 18.95 0.90 -22.77
CA GLY A 261 19.40 -0.43 -22.37
C GLY A 261 20.62 -0.91 -23.18
N ARG A 262 21.55 -1.60 -22.51
CA ARG A 262 22.81 -2.07 -23.12
C ARG A 262 23.09 -3.51 -22.71
N LYS A 263 23.62 -4.28 -23.67
CA LYS A 263 24.29 -5.54 -23.36
C LYS A 263 25.72 -5.26 -22.92
N LEU A 264 26.07 -5.61 -21.68
CA LEU A 264 27.37 -5.38 -21.05
C LEU A 264 28.02 -6.71 -20.67
N LYS A 265 29.35 -6.79 -20.84
CA LYS A 265 30.13 -8.03 -20.67
C LYS A 265 30.85 -8.12 -19.34
N THR A 266 31.10 -6.99 -18.73
CA THR A 266 31.90 -6.92 -17.51
C THR A 266 31.21 -6.08 -16.44
N LEU A 267 31.50 -6.38 -15.18
CA LEU A 267 30.96 -5.62 -14.05
C LEU A 267 31.46 -4.17 -14.04
N ASP A 268 32.67 -3.90 -14.55
CA ASP A 268 33.21 -2.54 -14.69
C ASP A 268 32.37 -1.70 -15.67
N GLU A 269 31.92 -2.29 -16.78
CA GLU A 269 30.99 -1.63 -17.71
C GLU A 269 29.65 -1.36 -17.06
N VAL A 270 29.14 -2.30 -16.22
CA VAL A 270 27.93 -2.10 -15.44
C VAL A 270 28.09 -0.95 -14.44
N PHE A 271 29.20 -0.88 -13.74
CA PHE A 271 29.46 0.23 -12.81
C PHE A 271 29.56 1.58 -13.53
N ALA A 272 30.16 1.62 -14.73
CA ALA A 272 30.18 2.83 -15.55
C ALA A 272 28.78 3.26 -15.99
N PHE A 273 27.92 2.31 -16.33
CA PHE A 273 26.51 2.57 -16.66
C PHE A 273 25.73 3.11 -15.44
N ILE A 274 25.93 2.53 -14.26
CA ILE A 274 25.34 3.01 -13.01
C ILE A 274 25.76 4.45 -12.73
N ASP A 275 27.05 4.76 -12.82
CA ASP A 275 27.59 6.10 -12.56
C ASP A 275 27.06 7.12 -13.58
N GLU A 276 26.98 6.74 -14.86
CA GLU A 276 26.40 7.55 -15.93
C GLU A 276 24.96 7.96 -15.62
N TYR A 277 24.10 6.99 -15.27
CA TYR A 277 22.68 7.28 -15.05
C TYR A 277 22.37 7.82 -13.67
N THR A 278 23.19 7.58 -12.67
CA THR A 278 23.15 8.31 -11.40
C THR A 278 23.31 9.81 -11.63
N ALA A 279 24.27 10.21 -12.48
CA ALA A 279 24.49 11.61 -12.82
C ALA A 279 23.38 12.21 -13.72
N LYS A 280 22.81 11.41 -14.64
CA LYS A 280 21.79 11.85 -15.59
C LYS A 280 20.36 11.75 -15.04
N ARG A 281 20.12 11.12 -13.91
CA ARG A 281 18.82 10.83 -13.31
C ARG A 281 17.85 12.00 -13.35
N ASN A 282 18.32 13.20 -12.97
CA ASN A 282 17.47 14.38 -12.88
C ASN A 282 17.14 15.00 -14.25
N SER A 283 17.95 14.74 -15.28
CA SER A 283 17.74 15.27 -16.63
C SER A 283 16.75 14.44 -17.47
N LEU A 284 16.39 13.23 -17.04
CA LEU A 284 15.42 12.40 -17.74
C LEU A 284 14.02 12.98 -17.60
N THR A 285 13.19 12.79 -18.62
CA THR A 285 11.77 13.23 -18.64
C THR A 285 10.86 12.35 -17.79
N TYR A 286 11.35 11.23 -17.30
CA TYR A 286 10.67 10.26 -16.45
C TYR A 286 11.50 9.94 -15.20
N GLY A 287 10.88 9.33 -14.19
CA GLY A 287 11.56 8.88 -12.97
C GLY A 287 12.26 7.54 -13.15
N ILE A 288 13.41 7.40 -12.51
CA ILE A 288 14.12 6.13 -12.33
C ILE A 288 14.58 6.01 -10.89
N ASP A 289 14.45 4.82 -10.30
CA ASP A 289 14.87 4.52 -8.91
C ASP A 289 16.11 3.62 -8.86
N GLY A 290 16.61 3.19 -10.03
CA GLY A 290 17.78 2.33 -10.12
C GLY A 290 18.09 1.82 -11.51
N ILE A 291 18.83 0.74 -11.55
CA ILE A 291 19.24 0.00 -12.75
C ILE A 291 18.84 -1.46 -12.56
N VAL A 292 18.30 -2.09 -13.59
CA VAL A 292 18.01 -3.54 -13.61
C VAL A 292 19.07 -4.26 -14.40
N LEU A 293 19.61 -5.33 -13.83
CA LEU A 293 20.51 -6.26 -14.49
C LEU A 293 19.77 -7.57 -14.68
N LYS A 294 19.74 -8.08 -15.91
CA LYS A 294 19.25 -9.41 -16.27
C LYS A 294 20.38 -10.18 -16.93
N ILE A 295 20.54 -11.45 -16.65
CA ILE A 295 21.44 -12.30 -17.46
C ILE A 295 20.92 -12.26 -18.87
N ASP A 296 21.77 -11.96 -19.86
CA ASP A 296 21.32 -11.76 -21.24
C ASP A 296 20.88 -13.06 -21.93
N ASP A 297 21.43 -14.22 -21.55
CA ASP A 297 21.11 -15.52 -22.14
C ASP A 297 19.84 -16.11 -21.51
N LEU A 298 18.77 -16.25 -22.32
CA LEU A 298 17.47 -16.76 -21.87
C LEU A 298 17.53 -18.26 -21.47
N GLY A 299 18.46 -19.04 -22.01
CA GLY A 299 18.66 -20.44 -21.60
C GLY A 299 19.19 -20.52 -20.19
N ILE A 300 20.16 -19.66 -19.83
CA ILE A 300 20.71 -19.55 -18.47
C ILE A 300 19.64 -19.07 -17.51
N GLU A 301 18.80 -18.11 -17.89
CA GLU A 301 17.68 -17.66 -17.06
C GLU A 301 16.73 -18.80 -16.69
N GLN A 302 16.39 -19.66 -17.67
CA GLN A 302 15.53 -20.82 -17.44
C GLN A 302 16.19 -21.85 -16.51
N GLU A 303 17.50 -22.10 -16.66
CA GLU A 303 18.24 -23.02 -15.77
C GLU A 303 18.31 -22.51 -14.32
N LEU A 304 18.57 -21.24 -14.12
CA LEU A 304 18.65 -20.63 -12.80
C LEU A 304 17.28 -20.55 -12.13
N GLY A 305 16.24 -20.33 -12.93
CA GLY A 305 14.86 -20.27 -12.50
C GLY A 305 14.60 -19.17 -11.46
N ASN A 306 13.52 -19.38 -10.69
CA ASN A 306 13.03 -18.41 -9.73
C ASN A 306 13.07 -18.97 -8.32
N THR A 307 13.12 -18.07 -7.34
CA THR A 307 12.67 -18.35 -5.97
C THR A 307 11.16 -18.22 -5.89
N VAL A 308 10.57 -18.40 -4.72
CA VAL A 308 9.13 -18.17 -4.51
C VAL A 308 8.73 -16.72 -4.85
N LYS A 309 9.64 -15.77 -4.69
CA LYS A 309 9.34 -14.34 -4.78
C LYS A 309 10.07 -13.62 -5.91
N VAL A 310 11.31 -13.98 -6.21
CA VAL A 310 12.17 -13.25 -7.16
C VAL A 310 12.88 -14.20 -8.12
N PRO A 311 13.16 -13.76 -9.37
CA PRO A 311 14.06 -14.45 -10.27
C PRO A 311 15.48 -14.50 -9.67
N ARG A 312 16.23 -15.58 -9.95
CA ARG A 312 17.64 -15.68 -9.51
C ARG A 312 18.61 -14.98 -10.45
N TRP A 313 18.20 -14.77 -11.69
CA TRP A 313 18.99 -14.24 -12.78
C TRP A 313 18.84 -12.73 -12.99
N GLU A 314 18.01 -12.08 -12.17
CA GLU A 314 17.70 -10.65 -12.23
C GLU A 314 17.97 -9.99 -10.87
N ILE A 315 18.48 -8.75 -10.92
CA ILE A 315 18.71 -7.93 -9.73
C ILE A 315 18.52 -6.45 -10.05
N ALA A 316 17.95 -5.69 -9.14
CA ALA A 316 17.85 -4.25 -9.22
C ALA A 316 18.92 -3.60 -8.33
N TYR A 317 19.77 -2.77 -8.92
CA TYR A 317 20.63 -1.84 -8.18
C TYR A 317 19.86 -0.55 -7.94
N LYS A 318 19.51 -0.27 -6.69
CA LYS A 318 18.79 0.96 -6.33
C LYS A 318 19.77 2.11 -6.10
N PHE A 319 19.43 3.27 -6.66
CA PHE A 319 20.21 4.48 -6.42
C PHE A 319 20.08 4.93 -4.96
N PRO A 320 21.16 5.52 -4.40
CA PRO A 320 21.04 6.20 -3.13
C PRO A 320 19.97 7.30 -3.22
N PRO A 321 19.22 7.56 -2.13
CA PRO A 321 18.28 8.66 -2.08
C PRO A 321 18.93 9.98 -2.49
N GLU A 322 18.14 10.85 -3.12
CA GLU A 322 18.60 12.22 -3.37
C GLU A 322 18.71 12.96 -2.03
N GLU A 323 19.88 13.52 -1.74
CA GLU A 323 20.08 14.31 -0.54
C GLU A 323 20.35 15.78 -0.90
N GLN A 324 19.82 16.69 -0.09
CA GLN A 324 20.05 18.12 -0.17
C GLN A 324 20.39 18.68 1.21
N GLU A 325 21.28 19.68 1.25
CA GLU A 325 21.57 20.37 2.48
C GLU A 325 20.62 21.55 2.68
N THR A 326 20.15 21.73 3.91
CA THR A 326 19.33 22.86 4.33
C THR A 326 19.61 23.23 5.76
N VAL A 327 19.09 24.37 6.23
CA VAL A 327 19.30 24.87 7.60
C VAL A 327 18.04 24.76 8.41
N VAL A 328 18.12 24.15 9.60
CA VAL A 328 17.03 24.06 10.56
C VAL A 328 16.80 25.44 11.18
N ARG A 329 15.61 25.99 10.97
CA ARG A 329 15.22 27.33 11.47
C ARG A 329 14.43 27.27 12.78
N ASP A 330 13.64 26.19 12.94
CA ASP A 330 12.82 26.00 14.11
C ASP A 330 12.48 24.51 14.29
N ILE A 331 12.02 24.12 15.48
CA ILE A 331 11.46 22.80 15.77
C ILE A 331 10.09 23.02 16.38
N VAL A 332 9.05 22.74 15.63
CA VAL A 332 7.66 22.90 16.07
C VAL A 332 7.09 21.55 16.53
N TRP A 333 6.29 21.60 17.59
CA TRP A 333 5.65 20.41 18.15
C TRP A 333 4.16 20.46 17.87
N THR A 334 3.62 19.38 17.37
CA THR A 334 2.19 19.21 17.10
C THR A 334 1.60 18.13 17.98
N VAL A 335 0.35 18.29 18.37
CA VAL A 335 -0.38 17.32 19.19
C VAL A 335 -1.41 16.65 18.30
N GLY A 336 -1.27 15.35 18.10
CA GLY A 336 -2.22 14.55 17.33
C GLY A 336 -3.49 14.21 18.11
N ARG A 337 -4.44 13.61 17.44
CA ARG A 337 -5.75 13.19 17.97
C ARG A 337 -5.67 12.36 19.25
N THR A 338 -4.74 11.45 19.34
CA THR A 338 -4.51 10.57 20.50
C THR A 338 -3.62 11.20 21.57
N GLY A 339 -3.31 12.48 21.44
CA GLY A 339 -2.43 13.20 22.37
C GLY A 339 -0.93 13.02 22.13
N VAL A 340 -0.52 12.21 21.14
CA VAL A 340 0.89 12.07 20.75
C VAL A 340 1.45 13.42 20.32
N VAL A 341 2.61 13.77 20.88
CA VAL A 341 3.28 15.06 20.63
C VAL A 341 4.51 14.83 19.77
N THR A 342 4.44 15.26 18.51
CA THR A 342 5.44 14.96 17.49
C THR A 342 6.24 16.21 17.11
N PRO A 343 7.60 16.14 17.10
CA PRO A 343 8.46 17.23 16.64
C PRO A 343 8.59 17.22 15.11
N THR A 344 8.63 18.41 14.53
CA THR A 344 8.85 18.65 13.09
C THR A 344 9.88 19.77 12.94
N ALA A 345 10.96 19.51 12.18
CA ALA A 345 11.89 20.53 11.81
C ALA A 345 11.30 21.46 10.76
N VAL A 346 11.43 22.77 10.96
CA VAL A 346 11.14 23.80 9.96
C VAL A 346 12.49 24.28 9.42
N MET A 347 12.65 24.28 8.10
CA MET A 347 13.92 24.50 7.44
C MET A 347 13.81 25.53 6.32
N ASP A 348 14.95 26.02 5.86
CA ASP A 348 14.97 26.80 4.61
C ASP A 348 14.42 25.93 3.47
N PRO A 349 13.53 26.48 2.62
CA PRO A 349 12.98 25.72 1.51
C PRO A 349 14.09 25.25 0.55
N VAL A 350 14.11 23.97 0.21
CA VAL A 350 15.06 23.35 -0.72
C VAL A 350 14.32 22.49 -1.72
N GLN A 351 14.85 22.44 -2.95
CA GLN A 351 14.33 21.53 -3.99
C GLN A 351 14.88 20.13 -3.76
N LEU A 352 14.00 19.16 -3.58
CA LEU A 352 14.36 17.76 -3.34
C LEU A 352 13.37 16.84 -4.05
N ALA A 353 13.89 15.97 -4.91
CA ALA A 353 13.09 15.03 -5.70
C ALA A 353 11.84 15.68 -6.31
N GLY A 354 12.03 16.80 -7.04
CA GLY A 354 11.00 17.49 -7.81
C GLY A 354 9.98 18.30 -7.01
N THR A 355 10.12 18.44 -5.69
CA THR A 355 9.26 19.29 -4.85
C THR A 355 10.06 20.23 -3.95
N THR A 356 9.42 21.33 -3.52
CA THR A 356 10.00 22.23 -2.52
C THR A 356 9.70 21.68 -1.12
N VAL A 357 10.75 21.38 -0.36
CA VAL A 357 10.64 20.86 1.01
C VAL A 357 11.12 21.94 1.98
N ALA A 358 10.31 22.24 3.00
CA ALA A 358 10.60 23.17 4.06
C ALA A 358 10.35 22.61 5.46
N ARG A 359 9.89 21.36 5.55
CA ARG A 359 9.60 20.67 6.81
C ARG A 359 10.03 19.23 6.71
N ALA A 360 10.54 18.67 7.82
CA ALA A 360 10.87 17.26 7.95
C ALA A 360 10.39 16.70 9.29
N SER A 361 9.91 15.46 9.29
CA SER A 361 9.56 14.77 10.52
C SER A 361 10.80 14.51 11.38
N LEU A 362 10.66 14.68 12.68
CA LEU A 362 11.67 14.27 13.66
C LEU A 362 11.15 13.11 14.53
N HIS A 363 10.07 12.46 14.08
CA HIS A 363 9.42 11.29 14.65
C HIS A 363 9.08 11.39 16.13
N ASN A 364 10.09 11.42 16.99
CA ASN A 364 9.93 11.44 18.45
C ASN A 364 11.13 12.14 19.15
N PRO A 365 11.07 12.36 20.46
CA PRO A 365 12.16 12.98 21.21
C PRO A 365 13.50 12.24 21.10
N ASP A 366 13.47 10.90 21.09
CA ASP A 366 14.68 10.08 21.06
C ASP A 366 15.43 10.23 19.75
N TYR A 367 14.70 10.22 18.63
CA TYR A 367 15.28 10.49 17.31
C TYR A 367 15.96 11.87 17.24
N LEU A 368 15.26 12.90 17.77
CA LEU A 368 15.82 14.26 17.85
C LEU A 368 17.12 14.29 18.67
N ASN A 369 17.14 13.61 19.81
CA ASN A 369 18.33 13.53 20.68
C ASN A 369 19.45 12.70 20.05
N GLU A 370 19.15 11.54 19.48
CA GLU A 370 20.11 10.65 18.82
C GLU A 370 20.83 11.36 17.65
N LYS A 371 20.07 12.02 16.80
CA LYS A 371 20.63 12.85 15.72
C LYS A 371 21.33 14.11 16.23
N GLY A 372 21.05 14.52 17.45
CA GLY A 372 21.65 15.70 18.07
C GLY A 372 21.34 16.98 17.31
N ILE A 373 20.16 17.09 16.71
CA ILE A 373 19.74 18.22 15.87
C ILE A 373 19.54 19.46 16.73
N ARG A 374 20.03 20.62 16.27
CA ARG A 374 19.87 21.92 16.91
C ARG A 374 19.32 22.96 15.93
N ILE A 375 18.65 23.95 16.45
CA ILE A 375 18.27 25.12 15.65
C ILE A 375 19.54 25.80 15.14
N GLY A 376 19.60 26.13 13.85
CA GLY A 376 20.76 26.69 13.18
C GLY A 376 21.68 25.65 12.51
N ASP A 377 21.48 24.35 12.78
CA ASP A 377 22.28 23.30 12.12
C ASP A 377 22.02 23.26 10.61
N THR A 378 23.10 23.04 9.86
CA THR A 378 22.97 22.53 8.49
C THR A 378 22.79 21.02 8.56
N VAL A 379 21.75 20.52 7.91
CA VAL A 379 21.37 19.10 7.88
C VAL A 379 21.28 18.59 6.47
N LYS A 380 21.55 17.30 6.26
CA LYS A 380 21.21 16.60 5.03
C LYS A 380 19.78 16.10 5.12
N LEU A 381 19.03 16.40 4.10
CA LEU A 381 17.63 16.08 3.97
C LEU A 381 17.45 15.12 2.80
N HIS A 382 16.73 14.04 3.00
CA HIS A 382 16.26 13.15 1.95
C HIS A 382 14.75 12.97 2.07
N LYS A 383 14.14 12.38 1.08
CA LYS A 383 12.75 11.93 1.15
C LYS A 383 12.73 10.43 1.37
N ALA A 384 12.12 10.08 2.45
CA ALA A 384 11.76 8.76 2.81
C ALA A 384 10.69 8.22 1.86
N GLY A 385 10.97 7.10 1.12
CA GLY A 385 10.06 6.55 0.10
C GLY A 385 9.71 7.55 -1.01
N ASP A 386 10.61 8.46 -1.33
CA ASP A 386 10.38 9.60 -2.23
C ASP A 386 9.21 10.52 -1.82
N ILE A 387 8.67 10.38 -0.60
CA ILE A 387 7.48 11.07 -0.09
C ILE A 387 7.78 11.91 1.14
N ILE A 388 8.22 11.29 2.23
CA ILE A 388 8.32 11.93 3.56
C ILE A 388 9.71 12.55 3.75
N PRO A 389 9.84 13.88 3.93
CA PRO A 389 11.12 14.48 4.21
C PRO A 389 11.65 14.11 5.58
N GLU A 390 12.89 13.65 5.65
CA GLU A 390 13.62 13.28 6.87
C GLU A 390 15.03 13.82 6.88
N ILE A 391 15.57 13.99 8.08
CA ILE A 391 16.96 14.44 8.28
C ILE A 391 17.84 13.20 8.43
N SER A 392 18.69 12.91 7.41
CA SER A 392 19.63 11.79 7.49
C SER A 392 20.75 12.05 8.48
N GLU A 393 21.37 13.24 8.43
CA GLU A 393 22.45 13.59 9.36
C GLU A 393 22.61 15.11 9.53
N VAL A 394 23.28 15.49 10.60
CA VAL A 394 23.76 16.86 10.83
C VAL A 394 25.15 17.03 10.23
N VAL A 395 25.33 18.07 9.40
CA VAL A 395 26.64 18.43 8.84
C VAL A 395 27.49 19.12 9.92
N MET A 396 28.16 18.34 10.75
CA MET A 396 28.88 18.83 11.93
C MET A 396 29.90 19.91 11.62
N ALA A 397 30.55 19.85 10.42
CA ALA A 397 31.50 20.84 9.98
C ALA A 397 30.93 22.26 9.74
N LYS A 398 29.57 22.33 9.58
CA LYS A 398 28.82 23.58 9.34
C LYS A 398 28.02 24.03 10.56
N ARG A 399 28.11 23.33 11.69
CA ARG A 399 27.38 23.66 12.91
C ARG A 399 27.84 25.01 13.47
N PRO A 400 26.96 25.97 13.75
CA PRO A 400 27.32 27.23 14.40
C PRO A 400 27.96 26.98 15.76
N ALA A 401 29.05 27.74 16.05
CA ALA A 401 29.81 27.58 17.30
C ALA A 401 29.01 27.93 18.56
N ASP A 402 27.98 28.78 18.42
CA ASP A 402 27.08 29.25 19.45
C ASP A 402 25.79 28.41 19.54
N SER A 403 25.67 27.32 18.77
CA SER A 403 24.49 26.47 18.79
C SER A 403 24.30 25.77 20.14
N VAL A 404 23.08 25.80 20.66
CA VAL A 404 22.73 25.20 21.95
C VAL A 404 21.96 23.91 21.73
N ALA A 405 22.19 22.90 22.57
CA ALA A 405 21.42 21.66 22.54
C ALA A 405 19.92 21.95 22.71
N TYR A 406 19.11 21.34 21.83
CA TYR A 406 17.66 21.52 21.89
C TYR A 406 17.10 20.89 23.17
N GLN A 407 16.20 21.60 23.84
CA GLN A 407 15.51 21.07 25.03
C GLN A 407 14.14 20.54 24.67
N ILE A 408 13.93 19.27 24.96
CA ILE A 408 12.64 18.61 24.72
C ILE A 408 11.55 19.25 25.59
N LEU A 409 10.36 19.43 25.03
CA LEU A 409 9.22 19.96 25.73
C LEU A 409 8.79 19.05 26.87
N THR A 410 8.49 19.67 28.03
CA THR A 410 7.92 18.97 29.19
C THR A 410 6.44 19.25 29.37
N THR A 411 5.90 20.25 28.64
CA THR A 411 4.50 20.66 28.68
C THR A 411 3.89 20.68 27.30
N CYS A 412 2.61 20.39 27.20
CA CYS A 412 1.85 20.37 25.95
C CYS A 412 1.86 21.77 25.29
N PRO A 413 2.22 21.90 24.04
CA PRO A 413 2.27 23.18 23.34
C PRO A 413 0.88 23.80 23.10
N SER A 414 -0.21 23.03 23.25
CA SER A 414 -1.58 23.49 23.07
C SER A 414 -2.27 23.85 24.34
N CYS A 415 -2.21 23.01 25.39
CA CYS A 415 -2.96 23.22 26.63
C CYS A 415 -2.10 23.46 27.87
N GLY A 416 -0.77 23.44 27.80
CA GLY A 416 0.15 23.66 28.91
C GLY A 416 0.26 22.52 29.93
N GLN A 417 -0.53 21.46 29.83
CA GLN A 417 -0.46 20.29 30.72
C GLN A 417 0.89 19.58 30.60
N LYS A 418 1.34 18.97 31.69
CA LYS A 418 2.57 18.17 31.71
C LYS A 418 2.44 17.01 30.77
N LEU A 419 3.46 16.82 29.90
CA LEU A 419 3.57 15.67 29.04
C LEU A 419 4.06 14.43 29.79
N VAL A 420 3.62 13.26 29.38
CA VAL A 420 3.98 11.97 29.97
C VAL A 420 4.45 10.98 28.90
N HIS A 421 5.27 10.01 29.32
CA HIS A 421 5.48 8.76 28.57
C HIS A 421 4.53 7.72 29.15
N LEU A 422 3.83 7.00 28.29
CA LEU A 422 3.11 5.80 28.70
C LEU A 422 4.09 4.64 28.77
N GLU A 423 3.77 3.62 29.58
CA GLU A 423 4.57 2.41 29.65
C GLU A 423 4.68 1.78 28.23
N ASP A 424 5.90 1.42 27.84
CA ASP A 424 6.24 0.85 26.52
C ASP A 424 6.11 1.79 25.31
N GLU A 425 5.91 3.09 25.49
CA GLU A 425 5.89 4.06 24.39
C GLU A 425 7.07 5.05 24.45
N VAL A 426 7.73 5.24 23.30
CA VAL A 426 8.77 6.27 23.13
C VAL A 426 8.17 7.68 22.97
N ALA A 427 6.91 7.76 22.55
CA ALA A 427 6.23 9.01 22.26
C ALA A 427 5.85 9.78 23.53
N LEU A 428 6.04 11.12 23.51
CA LEU A 428 5.44 12.03 24.49
C LEU A 428 3.95 12.17 24.25
N ARG A 429 3.15 12.19 25.33
CA ARG A 429 1.70 12.36 25.23
C ARG A 429 1.16 13.47 26.12
N CYS A 430 0.19 14.19 25.59
CA CYS A 430 -0.76 15.00 26.34
C CYS A 430 -1.98 14.15 26.69
N ILE A 431 -2.18 13.89 27.99
CA ILE A 431 -3.29 13.07 28.50
C ILE A 431 -4.55 13.88 28.81
N ASN A 432 -4.59 15.16 28.46
CA ASN A 432 -5.75 16.01 28.69
C ASN A 432 -6.80 15.80 27.57
N PRO A 433 -7.95 15.16 27.85
CA PRO A 433 -8.97 14.91 26.80
C PRO A 433 -9.62 16.23 26.32
N SER A 434 -9.55 17.30 27.08
CA SER A 434 -10.03 18.65 26.72
C SER A 434 -8.93 19.50 26.07
N CYS A 435 -7.81 18.89 25.60
CA CYS A 435 -6.77 19.62 24.91
C CYS A 435 -7.31 20.17 23.58
N PRO A 436 -7.24 21.51 23.34
CA PRO A 436 -7.79 22.10 22.12
C PRO A 436 -7.31 21.43 20.82
N ALA A 437 -6.02 21.05 20.76
CA ALA A 437 -5.48 20.36 19.60
C ALA A 437 -6.07 18.94 19.42
N GLN A 438 -6.28 18.19 20.49
CA GLN A 438 -6.92 16.86 20.42
C GLN A 438 -8.38 16.97 19.97
N VAL A 439 -9.11 17.97 20.46
CA VAL A 439 -10.49 18.25 20.04
C VAL A 439 -10.53 18.63 18.57
N GLU A 440 -9.64 19.53 18.10
CA GLU A 440 -9.53 19.93 16.69
C GLU A 440 -9.27 18.72 15.78
N GLU A 441 -8.30 17.90 16.11
CA GLU A 441 -7.94 16.71 15.36
C GLU A 441 -9.03 15.61 15.43
N GLY A 442 -9.70 15.46 16.59
CA GLY A 442 -10.83 14.54 16.76
C GLY A 442 -12.01 14.90 15.86
N ILE A 443 -12.41 16.18 15.82
CA ILE A 443 -13.48 16.66 14.94
C ILE A 443 -13.09 16.54 13.46
N THR A 444 -11.84 16.86 13.13
CA THR A 444 -11.31 16.70 11.77
C THR A 444 -11.35 15.24 11.31
N HIS A 445 -10.95 14.32 12.20
CA HIS A 445 -11.04 12.89 11.92
C HIS A 445 -12.49 12.42 11.74
N PHE A 446 -13.40 12.85 12.63
CA PHE A 446 -14.82 12.53 12.53
C PHE A 446 -15.41 12.94 11.17
N ALA A 447 -15.04 14.10 10.68
CA ALA A 447 -15.50 14.63 9.40
C ALA A 447 -14.85 13.97 8.16
N SER A 448 -13.78 13.22 8.36
CA SER A 448 -12.96 12.65 7.26
C SER A 448 -13.71 11.62 6.39
N ARG A 449 -13.18 11.34 5.18
CA ARG A 449 -13.78 10.39 4.23
C ARG A 449 -14.00 8.97 4.77
N PRO A 450 -13.04 8.37 5.50
CA PRO A 450 -13.23 7.01 6.03
C PRO A 450 -14.17 6.95 7.24
N ALA A 451 -14.56 8.10 7.79
CA ALA A 451 -15.51 8.25 8.89
C ALA A 451 -16.85 8.80 8.38
N MET A 452 -17.35 9.90 8.94
CA MET A 452 -18.66 10.45 8.61
C MET A 452 -18.72 11.17 7.26
N ASN A 453 -17.61 11.37 6.57
CA ASN A 453 -17.49 11.94 5.22
C ASN A 453 -18.26 13.26 5.03
N ILE A 454 -18.03 14.22 5.94
CA ILE A 454 -18.69 15.52 5.90
C ILE A 454 -17.95 16.45 4.92
N ALA A 455 -18.39 16.48 3.67
CA ALA A 455 -17.75 17.27 2.64
C ALA A 455 -17.78 18.77 2.98
N GLY A 456 -16.64 19.45 2.84
CA GLY A 456 -16.49 20.87 3.14
C GLY A 456 -16.06 21.17 4.59
N LEU A 457 -16.03 20.20 5.46
CA LEU A 457 -15.55 20.34 6.85
C LEU A 457 -14.09 19.88 6.99
N GLY A 458 -13.17 20.66 6.47
CA GLY A 458 -11.73 20.40 6.59
C GLY A 458 -11.09 21.06 7.81
N PRO A 459 -9.79 20.79 8.10
CA PRO A 459 -9.09 21.28 9.29
C PRO A 459 -9.19 22.80 9.50
N LYS A 460 -9.10 23.58 8.41
CA LYS A 460 -9.22 25.06 8.47
C LYS A 460 -10.59 25.54 8.98
N ILE A 461 -11.65 24.84 8.61
CA ILE A 461 -13.02 25.17 9.01
C ILE A 461 -13.25 24.74 10.46
N VAL A 462 -12.81 23.52 10.82
CA VAL A 462 -12.86 23.02 12.21
C VAL A 462 -12.16 24.00 13.14
N LYS A 463 -10.96 24.46 12.80
CA LYS A 463 -10.22 25.43 13.58
C LYS A 463 -10.98 26.76 13.77
N GLN A 464 -11.66 27.25 12.74
CA GLN A 464 -12.47 28.47 12.86
C GLN A 464 -13.70 28.25 13.77
N LEU A 465 -14.38 27.10 13.64
CA LEU A 465 -15.52 26.75 14.48
C LEU A 465 -15.15 26.72 15.96
N ILE A 466 -14.03 26.08 16.30
CA ILE A 466 -13.51 26.03 17.68
C ILE A 466 -13.09 27.43 18.16
N ALA A 467 -12.38 28.20 17.34
CA ALA A 467 -11.92 29.53 17.67
C ALA A 467 -13.05 30.53 17.92
N LYS A 468 -14.22 30.31 17.32
CA LYS A 468 -15.44 31.11 17.53
C LYS A 468 -16.38 30.54 18.59
N ASP A 469 -15.95 29.51 19.31
CA ASP A 469 -16.72 28.86 20.38
C ASP A 469 -18.04 28.22 19.90
N LEU A 470 -18.10 27.84 18.62
CA LEU A 470 -19.29 27.25 17.99
C LEU A 470 -19.36 25.72 18.12
N VAL A 471 -18.21 25.07 18.33
CA VAL A 471 -18.08 23.61 18.40
C VAL A 471 -17.03 23.20 19.41
N HIS A 472 -17.39 22.31 20.36
CA HIS A 472 -16.52 21.77 21.42
C HIS A 472 -16.34 20.27 21.33
N ASN A 473 -17.28 19.56 20.65
CA ASN A 473 -17.24 18.13 20.40
C ASN A 473 -17.91 17.80 19.06
N VAL A 474 -17.90 16.54 18.66
CA VAL A 474 -18.45 16.10 17.38
C VAL A 474 -19.98 16.21 17.28
N ALA A 475 -20.70 16.20 18.40
CA ALA A 475 -22.17 16.32 18.41
C ALA A 475 -22.61 17.76 18.09
N ASP A 476 -21.85 18.77 18.53
CA ASP A 476 -22.14 20.18 18.26
C ASP A 476 -22.22 20.50 16.76
N LEU A 477 -21.52 19.72 15.92
CA LEU A 477 -21.56 19.88 14.48
C LEU A 477 -22.98 19.78 13.91
N TYR A 478 -23.84 18.98 14.51
CA TYR A 478 -25.21 18.74 14.05
C TYR A 478 -26.22 19.78 14.54
N HIS A 479 -25.77 20.70 15.39
CA HIS A 479 -26.54 21.87 15.89
C HIS A 479 -26.19 23.16 15.16
N LEU A 480 -25.16 23.16 14.28
CA LEU A 480 -24.75 24.34 13.52
C LEU A 480 -25.87 24.86 12.63
N THR A 481 -26.08 26.18 12.68
CA THR A 481 -27.05 26.90 11.86
C THR A 481 -26.38 27.65 10.71
N ALA A 482 -27.19 28.18 9.78
CA ALA A 482 -26.67 29.03 8.71
C ALA A 482 -26.04 30.33 9.26
N ASP A 483 -26.58 30.87 10.34
CA ASP A 483 -26.08 32.11 11.00
C ASP A 483 -24.72 31.82 11.66
N ASP A 484 -24.52 30.66 12.26
CA ASP A 484 -23.23 30.24 12.81
C ASP A 484 -22.16 30.15 11.74
N LEU A 485 -22.48 29.48 10.62
CA LEU A 485 -21.56 29.30 9.51
C LEU A 485 -21.28 30.62 8.74
N ALA A 486 -22.20 31.58 8.78
CA ALA A 486 -21.98 32.90 8.17
C ALA A 486 -20.89 33.72 8.90
N GLN A 487 -20.55 33.35 10.13
CA GLN A 487 -19.46 33.97 10.90
C GLN A 487 -18.06 33.53 10.45
N LEU A 488 -17.97 32.43 9.64
CA LEU A 488 -16.67 31.87 9.20
C LEU A 488 -16.10 32.69 8.03
N ASP A 489 -14.77 32.81 8.01
CA ASP A 489 -14.07 33.52 6.96
C ASP A 489 -14.24 32.79 5.61
N HIS A 490 -14.54 33.56 4.56
CA HIS A 490 -14.76 33.07 3.19
C HIS A 490 -15.96 32.13 3.02
N PHE A 491 -16.83 31.97 4.03
CA PHE A 491 -18.06 31.20 3.93
C PHE A 491 -19.19 32.07 3.34
N LYS A 492 -19.72 31.66 2.21
CA LYS A 492 -20.86 32.31 1.53
C LYS A 492 -22.02 31.33 1.43
N GLU A 493 -23.19 31.83 1.07
CA GLU A 493 -24.46 31.08 0.98
C GLU A 493 -24.30 29.67 0.37
N LYS A 494 -23.56 29.52 -0.77
CA LYS A 494 -23.31 28.23 -1.38
C LYS A 494 -22.50 27.28 -0.49
N SER A 495 -21.45 27.76 0.18
CA SER A 495 -20.62 26.95 1.07
C SER A 495 -21.38 26.56 2.33
N ILE A 496 -22.20 27.46 2.88
CA ILE A 496 -23.09 27.22 4.01
C ILE A 496 -24.07 26.10 3.68
N ASN A 497 -24.81 26.23 2.57
CA ASN A 497 -25.80 25.25 2.14
C ASN A 497 -25.15 23.88 1.85
N ASN A 498 -23.98 23.84 1.23
CA ASN A 498 -23.26 22.61 0.96
C ASN A 498 -22.85 21.89 2.26
N LEU A 499 -22.32 22.61 3.25
CA LEU A 499 -21.91 22.04 4.51
C LEU A 499 -23.10 21.53 5.32
N LEU A 500 -24.18 22.30 5.43
CA LEU A 500 -25.41 21.87 6.11
C LEU A 500 -26.03 20.64 5.43
N THR A 501 -26.00 20.57 4.10
CA THR A 501 -26.44 19.40 3.36
C THR A 501 -25.56 18.18 3.65
N ALA A 502 -24.21 18.35 3.69
CA ALA A 502 -23.29 17.29 4.02
C ALA A 502 -23.49 16.76 5.44
N LEU A 503 -23.68 17.65 6.43
CA LEU A 503 -24.03 17.30 7.82
C LEU A 503 -25.33 16.50 7.88
N ASN A 504 -26.38 16.96 7.19
CA ASN A 504 -27.65 16.25 7.18
C ASN A 504 -27.56 14.86 6.51
N ASN A 505 -26.82 14.76 5.40
CA ASN A 505 -26.61 13.49 4.70
C ASN A 505 -25.83 12.49 5.58
N SER A 506 -24.82 12.96 6.34
CA SER A 506 -24.01 12.11 7.20
C SER A 506 -24.79 11.44 8.33
N LYS A 507 -25.96 11.98 8.70
CA LYS A 507 -26.85 11.35 9.69
C LYS A 507 -27.36 9.98 9.27
N GLN A 508 -27.39 9.70 7.97
CA GLN A 508 -27.84 8.42 7.39
C GLN A 508 -26.71 7.41 7.21
N ASN A 509 -25.49 7.76 7.61
CA ASN A 509 -24.35 6.86 7.51
C ASN A 509 -24.52 5.62 8.38
N SER A 510 -23.97 4.50 7.93
CA SER A 510 -23.96 3.25 8.69
C SER A 510 -23.08 3.34 9.92
N VAL A 511 -23.40 2.61 10.99
CA VAL A 511 -22.79 2.75 12.32
C VAL A 511 -21.28 2.50 12.36
N GLU A 512 -20.72 1.69 11.47
CA GLU A 512 -19.27 1.47 11.41
C GLU A 512 -18.51 2.75 11.05
N LEU A 513 -19.11 3.65 10.26
CA LEU A 513 -18.54 4.94 9.95
C LEU A 513 -18.57 5.87 11.17
N LEU A 514 -19.63 5.80 11.95
CA LEU A 514 -19.72 6.51 13.23
C LEU A 514 -18.66 6.00 14.21
N ILE A 515 -18.54 4.68 14.41
CA ILE A 515 -17.53 4.07 15.30
C ILE A 515 -16.11 4.49 14.85
N THR A 516 -15.85 4.45 13.53
CA THR A 516 -14.57 4.95 12.98
C THR A 516 -14.36 6.42 13.33
N GLY A 517 -15.41 7.25 13.17
CA GLY A 517 -15.38 8.69 13.45
C GLY A 517 -15.14 9.03 14.92
N LEU A 518 -15.65 8.25 15.86
CA LEU A 518 -15.40 8.42 17.29
C LEU A 518 -13.91 8.30 17.65
N GLY A 519 -13.11 7.71 16.76
CA GLY A 519 -11.66 7.73 16.87
C GLY A 519 -11.11 6.93 18.04
N ILE A 520 -11.76 5.83 18.40
CA ILE A 520 -11.35 4.93 19.49
C ILE A 520 -9.95 4.37 19.16
N ASP A 521 -9.05 4.39 20.14
CA ASP A 521 -7.69 3.89 19.96
C ASP A 521 -7.69 2.44 19.50
N HIS A 522 -6.80 2.11 18.56
CA HIS A 522 -6.67 0.81 17.92
C HIS A 522 -7.88 0.34 17.08
N VAL A 523 -8.97 1.12 17.01
CA VAL A 523 -10.17 0.79 16.24
C VAL A 523 -10.17 1.53 14.89
N GLY A 524 -9.62 0.92 13.86
CA GLY A 524 -9.71 1.43 12.50
C GLY A 524 -11.00 1.03 11.79
N ALA A 525 -11.21 1.52 10.58
CA ALA A 525 -12.42 1.27 9.77
C ALA A 525 -12.74 -0.23 9.58
N LYS A 526 -11.71 -1.10 9.43
CA LYS A 526 -11.90 -2.55 9.30
C LYS A 526 -12.47 -3.16 10.59
N ALA A 527 -11.87 -2.85 11.74
CA ALA A 527 -12.36 -3.34 13.03
C ALA A 527 -13.78 -2.83 13.33
N ALA A 528 -14.03 -1.54 13.12
CA ALA A 528 -15.35 -0.94 13.27
C ALA A 528 -16.40 -1.66 12.41
N ARG A 529 -16.08 -1.96 11.13
CA ARG A 529 -16.96 -2.68 10.22
C ARG A 529 -17.26 -4.10 10.69
N LEU A 530 -16.25 -4.90 11.06
CA LEU A 530 -16.44 -6.28 11.51
C LEU A 530 -17.32 -6.35 12.77
N ILE A 531 -17.09 -5.43 13.72
CA ILE A 531 -17.86 -5.35 14.96
C ILE A 531 -19.30 -4.93 14.66
N ALA A 532 -19.49 -3.89 13.85
CA ALA A 532 -20.83 -3.42 13.46
C ALA A 532 -21.60 -4.46 12.65
N GLN A 533 -20.93 -5.18 11.76
CA GLN A 533 -21.51 -6.26 10.96
C GLN A 533 -22.04 -7.41 11.85
N LYS A 534 -21.29 -7.79 12.89
CA LYS A 534 -21.69 -8.86 13.82
C LYS A 534 -22.81 -8.45 14.77
N PHE A 535 -22.71 -7.26 15.36
CA PHE A 535 -23.60 -6.84 16.44
C PHE A 535 -24.70 -5.85 16.04
N LYS A 536 -24.64 -5.33 14.82
CA LYS A 536 -25.67 -4.57 14.10
C LYS A 536 -26.03 -3.19 14.64
N ASN A 537 -26.01 -2.95 15.94
CA ASN A 537 -26.49 -1.73 16.56
C ASN A 537 -25.51 -1.19 17.63
N LEU A 538 -25.31 0.12 17.68
CA LEU A 538 -24.33 0.74 18.59
C LEU A 538 -24.66 0.49 20.07
N ALA A 539 -25.94 0.52 20.47
CA ALA A 539 -26.33 0.26 21.87
C ALA A 539 -25.96 -1.17 22.29
N LYS A 540 -26.11 -2.14 21.38
CA LYS A 540 -25.65 -3.50 21.62
C LYS A 540 -24.13 -3.56 21.74
N ILE A 541 -23.39 -2.90 20.83
CA ILE A 541 -21.91 -2.85 20.85
C ILE A 541 -21.40 -2.24 22.17
N MET A 542 -22.02 -1.16 22.66
CA MET A 542 -21.67 -0.53 23.94
C MET A 542 -21.88 -1.41 25.17
N SER A 543 -22.76 -2.44 25.07
CA SER A 543 -23.07 -3.36 26.16
C SER A 543 -22.20 -4.62 26.19
N LEU A 544 -21.31 -4.80 25.21
CA LEU A 544 -20.45 -5.98 25.09
C LEU A 544 -19.30 -5.93 26.10
N ASP A 545 -18.91 -7.12 26.55
CA ASP A 545 -17.66 -7.27 27.29
C ASP A 545 -16.45 -7.50 26.36
N VAL A 546 -15.25 -7.47 26.96
CA VAL A 546 -13.98 -7.65 26.22
C VAL A 546 -13.94 -9.00 25.49
N GLN A 547 -14.47 -10.07 26.09
CA GLN A 547 -14.43 -11.43 25.52
C GLN A 547 -15.37 -11.55 24.32
N GLU A 548 -16.53 -10.94 24.39
CA GLU A 548 -17.51 -10.93 23.29
C GLU A 548 -16.95 -10.21 22.07
N ILE A 549 -16.26 -9.06 22.25
CA ILE A 549 -15.62 -8.33 21.15
C ILE A 549 -14.41 -9.12 20.59
N ALA A 550 -13.55 -9.65 21.48
CA ALA A 550 -12.37 -10.43 21.09
C ALA A 550 -12.74 -11.80 20.45
N SER A 551 -14.00 -12.24 20.56
CA SER A 551 -14.50 -13.46 19.88
C SER A 551 -14.65 -13.31 18.36
N ILE A 552 -14.51 -12.09 17.83
CA ILE A 552 -14.53 -11.83 16.39
C ILE A 552 -13.16 -12.20 15.80
N ASP A 553 -13.18 -13.00 14.75
CA ASP A 553 -11.94 -13.32 14.03
C ASP A 553 -11.22 -12.03 13.61
N THR A 554 -9.90 -11.99 13.78
CA THR A 554 -9.03 -10.82 13.53
C THR A 554 -9.14 -9.65 14.52
N ILE A 555 -10.01 -9.69 15.52
CA ILE A 555 -10.10 -8.68 16.58
C ILE A 555 -9.33 -9.16 17.82
N GLY A 556 -8.22 -8.49 18.15
CA GLY A 556 -7.40 -8.81 19.32
C GLY A 556 -7.91 -8.17 20.61
N MET A 557 -7.35 -8.63 21.75
CA MET A 557 -7.66 -8.10 23.11
C MET A 557 -7.48 -6.59 23.19
N THR A 558 -6.42 -6.03 22.59
CA THR A 558 -6.14 -4.59 22.62
C THR A 558 -7.28 -3.74 22.04
N ILE A 559 -7.86 -4.20 20.90
CA ILE A 559 -9.02 -3.53 20.28
C ILE A 559 -10.24 -3.63 21.21
N ALA A 560 -10.49 -4.83 21.75
CA ALA A 560 -11.62 -5.08 22.60
C ALA A 560 -11.57 -4.25 23.92
N GLU A 561 -10.40 -4.21 24.56
CA GLU A 561 -10.15 -3.38 25.75
C GLU A 561 -10.28 -1.89 25.46
N SER A 562 -9.76 -1.41 24.33
CA SER A 562 -9.89 0.00 23.92
C SER A 562 -11.35 0.40 23.74
N MET A 563 -12.16 -0.45 23.11
CA MET A 563 -13.59 -0.18 22.92
C MET A 563 -14.37 -0.17 24.22
N THR A 564 -14.20 -1.19 25.05
CA THR A 564 -14.91 -1.28 26.33
C THR A 564 -14.53 -0.13 27.26
N THR A 565 -13.25 0.22 27.29
CA THR A 565 -12.75 1.37 28.08
C THR A 565 -13.35 2.69 27.58
N TYR A 566 -13.39 2.90 26.25
CA TYR A 566 -13.96 4.11 25.65
C TYR A 566 -15.46 4.25 25.99
N PHE A 567 -16.26 3.20 25.77
CA PHE A 567 -17.70 3.24 26.02
C PHE A 567 -18.08 3.27 27.50
N ALA A 568 -17.17 2.91 28.41
CA ALA A 568 -17.38 3.05 29.85
C ALA A 568 -17.21 4.50 30.34
N GLN A 569 -16.62 5.40 29.52
CA GLN A 569 -16.41 6.82 29.93
C GLN A 569 -17.72 7.60 29.86
N PRO A 570 -18.10 8.33 30.94
CA PRO A 570 -19.34 9.12 30.95
C PRO A 570 -19.39 10.18 29.85
N GLU A 571 -18.25 10.80 29.54
CA GLU A 571 -18.12 11.81 28.47
C GLU A 571 -18.41 11.25 27.11
N ALA A 572 -17.91 10.03 26.79
CA ALA A 572 -18.17 9.33 25.54
C ALA A 572 -19.65 8.96 25.42
N GLN A 573 -20.25 8.43 26.50
CA GLN A 573 -21.69 8.11 26.55
C GLN A 573 -22.54 9.37 26.29
N LYS A 574 -22.21 10.49 26.92
CA LYS A 574 -22.92 11.75 26.71
C LYS A 574 -22.86 12.19 25.24
N VAL A 575 -21.68 12.17 24.60
CA VAL A 575 -21.52 12.54 23.19
C VAL A 575 -22.33 11.61 22.29
N ILE A 576 -22.34 10.32 22.58
CA ILE A 576 -23.12 9.35 21.79
C ILE A 576 -24.63 9.60 21.94
N ASP A 577 -25.09 9.94 23.13
CA ASP A 577 -26.50 10.27 23.36
C ASP A 577 -26.89 11.56 22.61
N GLU A 578 -26.06 12.60 22.64
CA GLU A 578 -26.27 13.84 21.89
C GLU A 578 -26.29 13.58 20.37
N LEU A 579 -25.43 12.71 19.85
CA LEU A 579 -25.44 12.29 18.44
C LEU A 579 -26.73 11.54 18.07
N ARG A 580 -27.20 10.65 18.95
CA ARG A 580 -28.47 9.93 18.78
C ARG A 580 -29.66 10.89 18.78
N GLU A 581 -29.71 11.85 19.71
CA GLU A 581 -30.75 12.88 19.77
C GLU A 581 -30.73 13.79 18.55
N SER A 582 -29.56 14.03 17.97
CA SER A 582 -29.39 14.76 16.71
C SER A 582 -29.88 13.97 15.49
N GLY A 583 -30.29 12.73 15.65
CA GLY A 583 -30.88 11.89 14.59
C GLY A 583 -29.88 11.11 13.74
N LEU A 584 -28.68 10.83 14.28
CA LEU A 584 -27.73 9.96 13.59
C LEU A 584 -28.21 8.50 13.63
N ASN A 585 -27.99 7.78 12.53
CA ASN A 585 -28.25 6.35 12.46
C ASN A 585 -27.28 5.58 13.38
N MET A 586 -27.82 4.68 14.19
CA MET A 586 -27.09 3.85 15.13
C MET A 586 -27.02 2.38 14.71
N ASP A 587 -27.54 2.07 13.51
CA ASP A 587 -27.62 0.70 12.99
C ASP A 587 -26.63 0.48 11.84
N TYR A 588 -26.21 -0.77 11.69
CA TYR A 588 -25.44 -1.22 10.55
C TYR A 588 -26.33 -1.38 9.31
N LEU A 589 -25.98 -0.66 8.24
CA LEU A 589 -26.74 -0.62 6.99
C LEU A 589 -26.13 -1.47 5.87
N GLY A 590 -25.00 -2.15 6.14
CA GLY A 590 -24.37 -3.05 5.16
C GLY A 590 -25.17 -4.33 4.94
N ALA A 591 -24.83 -5.07 3.87
CA ALA A 591 -25.42 -6.38 3.62
C ALA A 591 -25.11 -7.35 4.76
N ASP A 592 -26.11 -8.14 5.16
CA ASP A 592 -25.89 -9.25 6.06
C ASP A 592 -24.95 -10.27 5.41
N GLU A 593 -24.12 -10.93 6.21
CA GLU A 593 -23.53 -12.18 5.74
C GLU A 593 -24.67 -13.14 5.42
N PRO A 594 -24.55 -13.92 4.32
CA PRO A 594 -25.56 -14.94 4.04
C PRO A 594 -25.76 -15.76 5.31
N ALA A 595 -27.01 -15.94 5.74
CA ALA A 595 -27.33 -16.71 6.93
C ALA A 595 -26.59 -18.04 6.89
N GLU A 596 -25.87 -18.39 7.96
CA GLU A 596 -25.26 -19.72 8.09
C GLU A 596 -26.40 -20.75 7.91
N ILE A 597 -26.38 -21.42 6.79
CA ILE A 597 -27.25 -22.58 6.59
C ILE A 597 -26.60 -23.68 7.41
N GLU A 598 -27.19 -23.95 8.61
CA GLU A 598 -26.60 -24.85 9.62
C GLU A 598 -26.40 -26.29 9.14
N ASP A 599 -26.96 -26.70 8.01
CA ASP A 599 -26.86 -28.05 7.49
C ASP A 599 -26.69 -28.07 5.97
N ASN A 600 -25.53 -27.62 5.47
CA ASN A 600 -25.22 -27.72 4.06
C ASN A 600 -23.99 -28.60 3.81
N PRO A 601 -24.05 -29.52 2.82
CA PRO A 601 -23.02 -30.52 2.57
C PRO A 601 -21.71 -29.91 2.06
N PHE A 602 -21.68 -28.61 1.70
CA PHE A 602 -20.55 -27.92 1.15
C PHE A 602 -19.79 -27.05 2.17
N LYS A 603 -20.30 -26.91 3.41
CA LYS A 603 -19.62 -26.13 4.46
C LYS A 603 -18.25 -26.76 4.76
N ASP A 604 -17.18 -25.93 4.75
CA ASP A 604 -15.78 -26.32 4.96
C ASP A 604 -15.22 -27.33 3.94
N LYS A 605 -15.93 -27.57 2.82
CA LYS A 605 -15.52 -28.49 1.76
C LYS A 605 -14.73 -27.82 0.67
N THR A 606 -13.69 -28.48 0.21
CA THR A 606 -12.92 -28.06 -0.97
C THR A 606 -13.58 -28.60 -2.24
N VAL A 607 -14.08 -27.72 -3.08
CA VAL A 607 -14.85 -28.05 -4.29
C VAL A 607 -14.10 -27.58 -5.54
N VAL A 608 -14.15 -28.37 -6.62
CA VAL A 608 -13.60 -28.00 -7.93
C VAL A 608 -14.72 -28.06 -8.96
N LEU A 609 -14.84 -27.02 -9.78
CA LEU A 609 -15.77 -26.97 -10.91
C LEU A 609 -15.05 -27.33 -12.22
N THR A 610 -15.66 -28.17 -13.05
CA THR A 610 -15.12 -28.55 -14.36
C THR A 610 -16.23 -28.73 -15.40
N GLY A 611 -15.88 -28.67 -16.67
CA GLY A 611 -16.87 -28.74 -17.77
C GLY A 611 -17.68 -27.45 -17.94
N LYS A 612 -18.63 -27.50 -18.87
CA LYS A 612 -19.58 -26.41 -19.15
C LYS A 612 -20.84 -26.62 -18.32
N LEU A 613 -21.07 -25.72 -17.36
CA LEU A 613 -22.28 -25.70 -16.56
C LEU A 613 -23.47 -25.20 -17.39
N GLU A 614 -24.68 -25.68 -17.12
CA GLU A 614 -25.89 -25.36 -17.89
C GLU A 614 -26.84 -24.40 -17.15
N HIS A 615 -26.89 -24.47 -15.83
CA HIS A 615 -27.85 -23.68 -15.01
C HIS A 615 -27.21 -22.38 -14.47
N TYR A 616 -25.90 -22.41 -14.23
CA TYR A 616 -25.15 -21.25 -13.74
C TYR A 616 -23.91 -21.00 -14.59
N THR A 617 -23.49 -19.75 -14.68
CA THR A 617 -22.10 -19.51 -15.10
C THR A 617 -21.15 -20.00 -14.00
N ARG A 618 -19.92 -20.35 -14.38
CA ARG A 618 -18.91 -20.82 -13.40
C ARG A 618 -18.70 -19.79 -12.27
N SER A 619 -18.74 -18.50 -12.59
CA SER A 619 -18.58 -17.42 -11.62
C SER A 619 -19.74 -17.35 -10.63
N GLU A 620 -20.98 -17.46 -11.11
CA GLU A 620 -22.18 -17.46 -10.26
C GLU A 620 -22.22 -18.66 -9.35
N PHE A 621 -21.92 -19.85 -9.88
CA PHE A 621 -21.93 -21.06 -9.07
C PHE A 621 -20.79 -21.10 -8.05
N THR A 622 -19.62 -20.57 -8.40
CA THR A 622 -18.51 -20.37 -7.46
C THR A 622 -18.93 -19.46 -6.30
N LYS A 623 -19.57 -18.31 -6.59
CA LYS A 623 -20.05 -17.41 -5.55
C LYS A 623 -21.12 -18.07 -4.65
N LYS A 624 -22.03 -18.85 -5.23
CA LYS A 624 -23.08 -19.56 -4.49
C LYS A 624 -22.48 -20.61 -3.55
N LEU A 625 -21.52 -21.42 -4.02
CA LEU A 625 -20.80 -22.39 -3.19
C LEU A 625 -19.96 -21.72 -2.10
N GLN A 626 -19.30 -20.61 -2.40
CA GLN A 626 -18.55 -19.85 -1.40
C GLN A 626 -19.46 -19.23 -0.34
N ALA A 627 -20.65 -18.74 -0.73
CA ALA A 627 -21.66 -18.27 0.21
C ALA A 627 -22.16 -19.37 1.17
N LEU A 628 -22.05 -20.63 0.76
CA LEU A 628 -22.36 -21.81 1.56
C LEU A 628 -21.15 -22.32 2.38
N GLY A 629 -20.06 -21.56 2.42
CA GLY A 629 -18.86 -21.92 3.18
C GLY A 629 -17.90 -22.88 2.47
N ALA A 630 -18.11 -23.18 1.16
CA ALA A 630 -17.20 -24.04 0.41
C ALA A 630 -15.95 -23.29 -0.03
N LYS A 631 -14.80 -23.98 -0.03
CA LYS A 631 -13.55 -23.50 -0.64
C LYS A 631 -13.48 -23.97 -2.09
N VAL A 632 -13.82 -23.11 -3.06
CA VAL A 632 -13.74 -23.44 -4.48
C VAL A 632 -12.33 -23.25 -5.00
N THR A 633 -11.74 -24.30 -5.58
CA THR A 633 -10.35 -24.30 -6.08
C THR A 633 -10.28 -24.65 -7.57
N GLY A 634 -9.18 -24.21 -8.22
CA GLY A 634 -8.98 -24.41 -9.66
C GLY A 634 -8.42 -25.80 -10.05
N SER A 635 -7.92 -26.59 -9.12
CA SER A 635 -7.23 -27.87 -9.40
C SER A 635 -7.66 -28.97 -8.46
N VAL A 636 -7.74 -30.21 -9.00
CA VAL A 636 -8.09 -31.42 -8.22
C VAL A 636 -6.85 -31.97 -7.53
N SER A 637 -6.96 -32.28 -6.24
CA SER A 637 -5.91 -32.89 -5.42
C SER A 637 -6.54 -33.88 -4.41
N HIS A 638 -5.72 -34.58 -3.63
CA HIS A 638 -6.20 -35.44 -2.51
C HIS A 638 -6.93 -34.66 -1.40
N LYS A 639 -6.85 -33.30 -1.41
CA LYS A 639 -7.57 -32.43 -0.48
C LYS A 639 -8.90 -31.94 -1.04
N THR A 640 -9.29 -32.37 -2.26
CA THR A 640 -10.57 -31.99 -2.87
C THR A 640 -11.66 -32.93 -2.37
N ASP A 641 -12.72 -32.39 -1.79
CA ASP A 641 -13.85 -33.16 -1.26
C ASP A 641 -14.84 -33.50 -2.35
N TYR A 642 -15.09 -32.57 -3.29
CA TYR A 642 -16.05 -32.78 -4.40
C TYR A 642 -15.52 -32.16 -5.70
N VAL A 643 -15.81 -32.85 -6.82
CA VAL A 643 -15.66 -32.23 -8.14
C VAL A 643 -17.06 -32.16 -8.77
N ILE A 644 -17.54 -30.94 -9.00
CA ILE A 644 -18.83 -30.72 -9.68
C ILE A 644 -18.53 -30.51 -11.16
N TYR A 645 -19.23 -31.30 -11.99
CA TYR A 645 -18.96 -31.28 -13.42
C TYR A 645 -20.22 -31.03 -14.25
N GLY A 646 -20.05 -30.26 -15.33
CA GLY A 646 -21.03 -30.07 -16.38
C GLY A 646 -20.67 -30.84 -17.65
N LYS A 647 -21.24 -30.44 -18.79
CA LYS A 647 -20.94 -31.05 -20.11
C LYS A 647 -19.48 -30.84 -20.49
N ASP A 648 -18.93 -31.78 -21.26
CA ASP A 648 -17.56 -31.74 -21.77
C ASP A 648 -16.50 -31.60 -20.66
N ALA A 649 -16.68 -32.32 -19.56
CA ALA A 649 -15.79 -32.33 -18.42
C ALA A 649 -14.41 -32.92 -18.83
N GLY A 650 -13.36 -32.08 -18.83
CA GLY A 650 -12.03 -32.43 -19.32
C GLY A 650 -11.12 -33.09 -18.26
N SER A 651 -9.81 -32.80 -18.34
CA SER A 651 -8.74 -33.45 -17.53
C SER A 651 -8.98 -33.47 -16.01
N LYS A 652 -9.71 -32.49 -15.46
CA LYS A 652 -10.04 -32.44 -14.03
C LYS A 652 -11.00 -33.55 -13.62
N TYR A 653 -11.94 -33.92 -14.47
CA TYR A 653 -12.85 -35.03 -14.26
C TYR A 653 -12.08 -36.37 -14.20
N THR A 654 -11.24 -36.63 -15.19
CA THR A 654 -10.39 -37.82 -15.24
C THR A 654 -9.45 -37.90 -14.02
N LYS A 655 -8.89 -36.77 -13.63
CA LYS A 655 -8.02 -36.68 -12.46
C LYS A 655 -8.79 -36.98 -11.15
N ALA A 656 -10.02 -36.50 -11.02
CA ALA A 656 -10.87 -36.80 -9.90
C ALA A 656 -11.17 -38.30 -9.78
N GLN A 657 -11.49 -38.94 -10.91
CA GLN A 657 -11.69 -40.40 -10.96
C GLN A 657 -10.42 -41.15 -10.53
N THR A 658 -9.26 -40.75 -11.01
CA THR A 658 -7.97 -41.39 -10.66
C THR A 658 -7.65 -41.23 -9.18
N LEU A 659 -8.00 -40.11 -8.57
CA LEU A 659 -7.76 -39.82 -7.15
C LEU A 659 -8.87 -40.30 -6.22
N GLY A 660 -9.97 -40.88 -6.74
CA GLY A 660 -11.10 -41.33 -5.97
C GLY A 660 -11.90 -40.20 -5.31
N VAL A 661 -11.84 -38.97 -5.88
CA VAL A 661 -12.59 -37.81 -5.37
C VAL A 661 -14.06 -37.92 -5.82
N PRO A 662 -15.04 -37.75 -4.93
CA PRO A 662 -16.47 -37.75 -5.25
C PRO A 662 -16.80 -36.77 -6.38
N LEU A 663 -17.56 -37.23 -7.36
CA LEU A 663 -18.05 -36.52 -8.51
C LEU A 663 -19.54 -36.23 -8.36
N LEU A 664 -19.95 -34.98 -8.54
CA LEU A 664 -21.35 -34.54 -8.56
C LEU A 664 -21.62 -33.87 -9.91
N THR A 665 -22.79 -34.16 -10.48
CA THR A 665 -23.28 -33.34 -11.61
C THR A 665 -23.67 -31.95 -11.09
N GLU A 666 -23.81 -30.99 -12.00
CA GLU A 666 -24.34 -29.67 -11.64
C GLU A 666 -25.71 -29.77 -10.98
N GLU A 667 -26.60 -30.63 -11.53
CA GLU A 667 -27.95 -30.85 -11.02
C GLU A 667 -27.96 -31.48 -9.60
N GLU A 668 -27.09 -32.48 -9.37
CA GLU A 668 -26.93 -33.10 -8.04
C GLU A 668 -26.41 -32.11 -7.00
N ALA A 669 -25.49 -31.24 -7.41
CA ALA A 669 -24.96 -30.20 -6.53
C ALA A 669 -26.04 -29.13 -6.23
N ILE A 670 -26.82 -28.71 -7.23
CA ILE A 670 -27.93 -27.78 -7.04
C ILE A 670 -29.00 -28.39 -6.09
N ALA A 671 -29.38 -29.64 -6.28
CA ALA A 671 -30.33 -30.32 -5.41
C ALA A 671 -29.89 -30.47 -3.94
N GLN A 672 -28.57 -30.35 -3.67
CA GLN A 672 -28.05 -30.34 -2.31
C GLN A 672 -27.96 -28.93 -1.71
N ILE A 673 -28.21 -27.90 -2.51
CA ILE A 673 -28.18 -26.48 -2.11
C ILE A 673 -29.58 -25.94 -1.87
N GLU A 674 -30.57 -26.48 -2.58
CA GLU A 674 -32.00 -26.17 -2.44
C GLU A 674 -32.68 -27.12 -1.40
#